data_b3effd890cc6e390e8a421e892b2a32c
#
_entry.id   b3effd890cc6e390e8a421e892b2a32c
#
_cell.length_a   1.000
_cell.length_b   1.000
_cell.length_c   1.000
_cell.angle_alpha   90.00
_cell.angle_beta   90.00
_cell.angle_gamma   90.00
#
_symmetry.space_group_name_H-M   'P 1'
#
loop_
_entity.id
_entity.type
_entity.pdbx_description
1 polymer ?
#
loop_
_entity_poly.entity_id
_entity_poly.type
_entity_poly.pdbx_seq_one_letter_code
_entity_poly.pdbx_strand_id
1 'polypeptide(L)'
;MAGFLSKLLTLGEGKQLKNYEATASKINSLEAEMQARSDEELRALTAAFRERAAGGEDLKSLLPEAFATVREASVRTLGLRHFDVQLIGGMALNDGQIAEMKTGEGKTLVSTLAGYLNALPGNNVHVVTVNDYLARRDSEWMGQVYRFLGMEVGLIQNGMRPDKKIPAYKADVTYGTNSEFGFDYLRDNMVTRAEARVQRGHHFAIVDEVDSILIDEARTPLIISGAGTQAAETYNKFARVMVGLAPEVDFDMDEAKKTINATESGLEKIEAMLGIDDIYADPSGQLPNHLQQALKAQFLFHRDVDYVVVNGEVKIVDEFTGRIMEGRRYSEGLHQALEAKERVLVREENQTLATITLQNYFRLYEKLSGMTGTAMTEDAEFREIYKLPVVAIPPNRPVARKDEDDLIYRTVEAKFNAVADDVAERNKAGQPCLIGTVSIESSEKLSRLLDKRGIKHETLNAKNHEREAHIIAQAGRVGAVTIATNMAGRGTDILLGGNPDVLADDVLRERGLDPDAEPLTEDGEPNPALPTDEQRADALAEAKRVCAEEHDQVIAAGGLTVIGTERHESRRIDNQLRGRAGRQGDPGVTQFYLSLEDDLMRLFGGNRMDSIARMMEKTDMPEDMPIQAGMVSKAIEGAQRQVESMHFAARKNVLEYDDVMNLQRVAIYSERNAILDGKDMDERIPEIIGDAVEAVVAENCPAKVPSDDWDAKAVELWAANMTGRDDFSVAEVDHDDDPAVLSEALEAYLEDVFASKSEQLGEPVMKMLEGQVMLRMIDTRWMAHLQEMDYLKAGIGLRAFGQRDPLVEYKNEAYNAFQNLTAGMYEDYLRTLLRLQVAVKQEQPALAEDKSPLDGKVSYSSPEQALEQTGVGAARKQAAASPSGAPAAPPKPAAAKPQTYTKDKDDPFANVGRNEPCPCGSGLKYKKCHGRDQ
;
A
#
# COMPACT_ATOMS: atom_id res chain seq x y z
N MET A 1 5.19 31.44 20.22
CA MET A 1 4.88 31.68 18.79
C MET A 1 3.90 30.67 18.23
N ALA A 2 3.95 29.40 18.59
CA ALA A 2 3.01 28.36 18.10
C ALA A 2 1.53 28.67 18.41
N GLY A 3 1.20 29.17 19.60
CA GLY A 3 -0.19 29.51 19.98
C GLY A 3 -0.80 30.74 19.30
N PHE A 4 0.01 31.59 18.66
CA PHE A 4 -0.49 32.73 17.89
C PHE A 4 -0.77 32.33 16.43
N LEU A 5 0.06 31.47 15.86
CA LEU A 5 -0.16 30.91 14.53
C LEU A 5 -1.40 29.99 14.51
N SER A 6 -1.62 29.18 15.56
CA SER A 6 -2.83 28.35 15.64
C SER A 6 -4.11 29.18 15.74
N LYS A 7 -4.10 30.29 16.46
CA LYS A 7 -5.24 31.23 16.52
C LYS A 7 -5.49 31.96 15.21
N LEU A 8 -4.46 32.24 14.40
CA LEU A 8 -4.64 32.84 13.07
C LEU A 8 -5.23 31.84 12.06
N LEU A 9 -4.83 30.57 12.13
CA LEU A 9 -5.39 29.49 11.30
C LEU A 9 -6.87 29.26 11.64
N THR A 10 -7.24 29.17 12.90
CA THR A 10 -8.64 29.02 13.32
C THR A 10 -9.53 30.20 12.98
N LEU A 11 -8.97 31.42 12.88
CA LEU A 11 -9.72 32.60 12.39
C LEU A 11 -10.02 32.52 10.88
N GLY A 12 -9.12 31.92 10.09
CA GLY A 12 -9.34 31.65 8.66
C GLY A 12 -10.40 30.59 8.42
N GLU A 13 -10.37 29.49 9.15
CA GLU A 13 -11.33 28.39 9.11
C GLU A 13 -12.74 28.85 9.48
N GLY A 14 -12.89 29.68 10.51
CA GLY A 14 -14.17 30.25 10.90
C GLY A 14 -14.79 31.19 9.84
N LYS A 15 -13.97 31.87 9.03
CA LYS A 15 -14.45 32.68 7.90
C LYS A 15 -14.89 31.82 6.73
N GLN A 16 -14.13 30.74 6.45
CA GLN A 16 -14.45 29.79 5.38
C GLN A 16 -15.77 29.06 5.66
N LEU A 17 -15.95 28.57 6.88
CA LEU A 17 -17.19 27.91 7.31
C LEU A 17 -18.41 28.86 7.16
N LYS A 18 -18.31 30.14 7.53
CA LYS A 18 -19.35 31.11 7.30
C LYS A 18 -19.69 31.36 5.83
N ASN A 19 -18.68 31.30 4.96
CA ASN A 19 -18.90 31.39 3.51
C ASN A 19 -19.67 30.17 3.00
N TYR A 20 -19.33 28.98 3.49
CA TYR A 20 -20.06 27.75 3.14
C TYR A 20 -21.51 27.78 3.66
N GLU A 21 -21.74 28.22 4.88
CA GLU A 21 -23.09 28.44 5.44
C GLU A 21 -23.93 29.41 4.59
N ALA A 22 -23.32 30.50 4.13
CA ALA A 22 -23.98 31.45 3.25
C ALA A 22 -24.32 30.85 1.88
N THR A 23 -23.45 30.01 1.36
CA THR A 23 -23.70 29.28 0.09
C THR A 23 -24.76 28.19 0.28
N ALA A 24 -24.74 27.44 1.39
CA ALA A 24 -25.79 26.49 1.73
C ALA A 24 -27.17 27.16 1.81
N SER A 25 -27.22 28.38 2.37
CA SER A 25 -28.47 29.19 2.39
C SER A 25 -28.96 29.54 0.98
N LYS A 26 -28.06 29.80 0.01
CA LYS A 26 -28.43 30.01 -1.40
C LYS A 26 -28.98 28.74 -2.02
N ILE A 27 -28.32 27.58 -1.78
CA ILE A 27 -28.80 26.27 -2.25
C ILE A 27 -30.19 25.98 -1.70
N ASN A 28 -30.44 26.27 -0.41
CA ASN A 28 -31.75 26.12 0.21
C ASN A 28 -32.82 27.00 -0.46
N SER A 29 -32.47 28.21 -0.92
CA SER A 29 -33.43 29.09 -1.62
C SER A 29 -33.85 28.55 -2.98
N LEU A 30 -33.10 27.67 -3.61
CA LEU A 30 -33.40 27.03 -4.88
C LEU A 30 -34.24 25.73 -4.74
N GLU A 31 -34.43 25.24 -3.51
CA GLU A 31 -35.07 23.92 -3.29
C GLU A 31 -36.49 23.86 -3.85
N ALA A 32 -37.33 24.86 -3.62
CA ALA A 32 -38.71 24.90 -4.12
C ALA A 32 -38.77 24.92 -5.67
N GLU A 33 -37.80 25.58 -6.31
CA GLU A 33 -37.67 25.58 -7.76
C GLU A 33 -37.32 24.21 -8.29
N MET A 34 -36.33 23.53 -7.68
CA MET A 34 -35.92 22.19 -8.10
C MET A 34 -37.02 21.15 -7.89
N GLN A 35 -37.80 21.24 -6.80
CA GLN A 35 -38.94 20.38 -6.52
C GLN A 35 -40.07 20.54 -7.55
N ALA A 36 -40.25 21.74 -8.10
CA ALA A 36 -41.29 22.01 -9.10
C ALA A 36 -40.96 21.48 -10.50
N ARG A 37 -39.68 21.13 -10.78
CA ARG A 37 -39.22 20.61 -12.07
C ARG A 37 -39.64 19.15 -12.28
N SER A 38 -39.91 18.75 -13.54
CA SER A 38 -40.04 17.34 -13.88
C SER A 38 -38.69 16.62 -13.88
N ASP A 39 -38.73 15.28 -13.96
CA ASP A 39 -37.52 14.47 -14.04
C ASP A 39 -36.69 14.77 -15.29
N GLU A 40 -37.39 15.00 -16.42
CA GLU A 40 -36.76 15.38 -17.69
C GLU A 40 -36.12 16.77 -17.60
N GLU A 41 -36.77 17.72 -16.93
CA GLU A 41 -36.24 19.07 -16.75
C GLU A 41 -35.03 19.06 -15.83
N LEU A 42 -35.01 18.24 -14.76
CA LEU A 42 -33.81 18.07 -13.89
C LEU A 42 -32.65 17.46 -14.67
N ARG A 43 -32.91 16.42 -15.46
CA ARG A 43 -31.88 15.80 -16.32
C ARG A 43 -31.34 16.79 -17.36
N ALA A 44 -32.20 17.62 -17.95
CA ALA A 44 -31.78 18.64 -18.92
C ALA A 44 -30.84 19.71 -18.33
N LEU A 45 -30.88 19.96 -17.02
CA LEU A 45 -29.98 20.87 -16.35
C LEU A 45 -28.51 20.42 -16.49
N THR A 46 -28.24 19.11 -16.50
CA THR A 46 -26.85 18.59 -16.69
C THR A 46 -26.30 19.03 -18.04
N ALA A 47 -27.10 18.94 -19.12
CA ALA A 47 -26.63 19.41 -20.43
C ALA A 47 -26.42 20.93 -20.44
N ALA A 48 -27.32 21.70 -19.82
CA ALA A 48 -27.16 23.14 -19.71
C ALA A 48 -25.93 23.56 -18.87
N PHE A 49 -25.63 22.84 -17.77
CA PHE A 49 -24.41 23.08 -16.98
C PHE A 49 -23.15 22.71 -17.74
N ARG A 50 -23.17 21.63 -18.51
CA ARG A 50 -22.05 21.24 -19.39
C ARG A 50 -21.78 22.31 -20.45
N GLU A 51 -22.80 22.86 -21.08
CA GLU A 51 -22.67 23.95 -22.06
C GLU A 51 -22.10 25.24 -21.41
N ARG A 52 -22.58 25.62 -20.22
CA ARG A 52 -22.05 26.76 -19.46
C ARG A 52 -20.59 26.56 -19.07
N ALA A 53 -20.21 25.36 -18.59
CA ALA A 53 -18.84 25.03 -18.25
C ALA A 53 -17.92 25.03 -19.49
N ALA A 54 -18.36 24.46 -20.62
CA ALA A 54 -17.66 24.51 -21.89
C ALA A 54 -17.52 25.96 -22.42
N GLY A 55 -18.47 26.85 -22.10
CA GLY A 55 -18.43 28.28 -22.36
C GLY A 55 -17.46 29.06 -21.47
N GLY A 56 -16.77 28.38 -20.53
CA GLY A 56 -15.77 28.99 -19.65
C GLY A 56 -16.32 29.55 -18.33
N GLU A 57 -17.56 29.24 -17.95
CA GLU A 57 -18.09 29.63 -16.65
C GLU A 57 -17.42 28.83 -15.53
N ASP A 58 -16.98 29.52 -14.48
CA ASP A 58 -16.31 28.89 -13.33
C ASP A 58 -17.29 27.96 -12.59
N LEU A 59 -16.83 26.74 -12.30
CA LEU A 59 -17.58 25.74 -11.53
C LEU A 59 -18.10 26.26 -10.19
N LYS A 60 -17.40 27.23 -9.55
CA LYS A 60 -17.87 27.88 -8.34
C LYS A 60 -19.16 28.67 -8.54
N SER A 61 -19.38 29.23 -9.74
CA SER A 61 -20.60 29.93 -10.08
C SER A 61 -21.77 28.96 -10.28
N LEU A 62 -21.50 27.78 -10.85
CA LEU A 62 -22.47 26.70 -11.06
C LEU A 62 -22.85 25.96 -9.77
N LEU A 63 -21.95 25.95 -8.76
CA LEU A 63 -22.08 25.15 -7.56
C LEU A 63 -23.47 25.24 -6.87
N PRO A 64 -24.07 26.41 -6.62
CA PRO A 64 -25.36 26.46 -5.93
C PRO A 64 -26.48 25.76 -6.69
N GLU A 65 -26.57 25.95 -8.00
CA GLU A 65 -27.57 25.32 -8.87
C GLU A 65 -27.33 23.80 -9.00
N ALA A 66 -26.06 23.42 -9.22
CA ALA A 66 -25.67 22.02 -9.35
C ALA A 66 -25.94 21.23 -8.05
N PHE A 67 -25.58 21.77 -6.89
CA PHE A 67 -25.84 21.13 -5.59
C PHE A 67 -27.34 21.03 -5.28
N ALA A 68 -28.14 22.05 -5.62
CA ALA A 68 -29.58 21.99 -5.48
C ALA A 68 -30.20 20.90 -6.37
N THR A 69 -29.70 20.74 -7.61
CA THR A 69 -30.10 19.71 -8.55
C THR A 69 -29.77 18.30 -8.03
N VAL A 70 -28.53 18.07 -7.54
CA VAL A 70 -28.12 16.78 -6.95
C VAL A 70 -28.94 16.44 -5.73
N ARG A 71 -29.25 17.44 -4.86
CA ARG A 71 -30.06 17.24 -3.66
C ARG A 71 -31.45 16.76 -4.00
N GLU A 72 -32.11 17.37 -4.98
CA GLU A 72 -33.44 16.96 -5.43
C GLU A 72 -33.40 15.57 -6.10
N ALA A 73 -32.38 15.30 -6.93
CA ALA A 73 -32.20 13.99 -7.54
C ALA A 73 -32.04 12.89 -6.49
N SER A 74 -31.28 13.19 -5.41
CA SER A 74 -31.08 12.27 -4.29
C SER A 74 -32.38 11.98 -3.53
N VAL A 75 -33.25 12.98 -3.36
CA VAL A 75 -34.58 12.77 -2.76
C VAL A 75 -35.42 11.85 -3.63
N ARG A 76 -35.45 12.07 -4.95
CA ARG A 76 -36.29 11.27 -5.89
C ARG A 76 -35.79 9.85 -6.07
N THR A 77 -34.48 9.62 -6.02
CA THR A 77 -33.90 8.29 -6.28
C THR A 77 -33.70 7.47 -5.01
N LEU A 78 -33.22 8.12 -3.96
CA LEU A 78 -32.80 7.45 -2.71
C LEU A 78 -33.72 7.75 -1.53
N GLY A 79 -34.61 8.73 -1.64
CA GLY A 79 -35.37 9.25 -0.50
C GLY A 79 -34.53 10.04 0.51
N LEU A 80 -33.30 10.41 0.16
CA LEU A 80 -32.32 11.05 1.04
C LEU A 80 -32.12 12.53 0.66
N ARG A 81 -32.49 13.44 1.55
CA ARG A 81 -32.24 14.86 1.40
C ARG A 81 -30.91 15.23 2.06
N HIS A 82 -29.98 15.83 1.34
CA HIS A 82 -28.72 16.32 1.94
C HIS A 82 -29.00 17.38 3.02
N PHE A 83 -28.42 17.20 4.18
CA PHE A 83 -28.42 18.20 5.26
C PHE A 83 -27.51 19.39 4.92
N ASP A 84 -27.70 20.53 5.57
CA ASP A 84 -26.86 21.71 5.35
C ASP A 84 -25.38 21.45 5.66
N VAL A 85 -25.08 20.67 6.70
CA VAL A 85 -23.70 20.23 7.03
C VAL A 85 -23.10 19.36 5.94
N GLN A 86 -23.92 18.57 5.24
CA GLN A 86 -23.48 17.74 4.11
C GLN A 86 -23.20 18.61 2.87
N LEU A 87 -23.98 19.67 2.64
CA LEU A 87 -23.67 20.66 1.58
C LEU A 87 -22.31 21.33 1.87
N ILE A 88 -22.04 21.68 3.14
CA ILE A 88 -20.76 22.24 3.57
C ILE A 88 -19.63 21.24 3.31
N GLY A 89 -19.82 19.96 3.65
CA GLY A 89 -18.86 18.89 3.34
C GLY A 89 -18.58 18.77 1.84
N GLY A 90 -19.62 18.81 1.00
CA GLY A 90 -19.48 18.79 -0.47
C GLY A 90 -18.71 20.00 -1.02
N MET A 91 -18.90 21.19 -0.42
CA MET A 91 -18.12 22.39 -0.77
C MET A 91 -16.65 22.26 -0.38
N ALA A 92 -16.35 21.68 0.80
CA ALA A 92 -14.97 21.41 1.21
C ALA A 92 -14.27 20.43 0.25
N LEU A 93 -14.97 19.35 -0.15
CA LEU A 93 -14.46 18.42 -1.17
C LEU A 93 -14.21 19.14 -2.50
N ASN A 94 -15.17 19.97 -2.94
CA ASN A 94 -14.99 20.73 -4.18
C ASN A 94 -13.81 21.70 -4.14
N ASP A 95 -13.48 22.24 -2.98
CA ASP A 95 -12.32 23.14 -2.82
C ASP A 95 -10.98 22.40 -2.65
N GLY A 96 -10.95 21.08 -2.85
CA GLY A 96 -9.73 20.27 -2.74
C GLY A 96 -9.25 20.14 -1.29
N GLN A 97 -10.16 19.87 -0.36
CA GLN A 97 -9.87 19.75 1.06
C GLN A 97 -10.37 18.42 1.61
N ILE A 98 -9.92 18.08 2.82
CA ILE A 98 -10.45 16.95 3.56
C ILE A 98 -11.62 17.42 4.43
N ALA A 99 -12.81 16.86 4.14
CA ALA A 99 -13.98 17.06 4.98
C ALA A 99 -13.95 16.07 6.16
N GLU A 100 -13.59 16.52 7.36
CA GLU A 100 -13.76 15.72 8.56
C GLU A 100 -15.20 15.76 9.00
N MET A 101 -15.95 14.69 8.70
CA MET A 101 -17.33 14.51 9.11
C MET A 101 -17.40 13.28 10.01
N LYS A 102 -18.03 13.41 11.18
CA LYS A 102 -18.16 12.29 12.13
C LYS A 102 -18.77 11.06 11.46
N THR A 103 -18.41 9.89 11.96
CA THR A 103 -18.97 8.64 11.44
C THR A 103 -20.49 8.65 11.56
N GLY A 104 -21.20 8.19 10.53
CA GLY A 104 -22.66 8.22 10.47
C GLY A 104 -23.28 9.53 9.95
N GLU A 105 -22.48 10.54 9.55
CA GLU A 105 -22.96 11.81 8.97
C GLU A 105 -23.23 11.71 7.44
N GLY A 106 -23.20 10.52 6.84
CA GLY A 106 -23.55 10.29 5.44
C GLY A 106 -22.51 10.80 4.43
N LYS A 107 -21.22 10.60 4.70
CA LYS A 107 -20.09 10.99 3.83
C LYS A 107 -20.25 10.47 2.39
N THR A 108 -20.69 9.23 2.23
CA THR A 108 -20.90 8.61 0.91
C THR A 108 -21.86 9.44 0.05
N LEU A 109 -22.94 9.95 0.64
CA LEU A 109 -23.89 10.82 -0.03
C LEU A 109 -23.29 12.18 -0.39
N VAL A 110 -22.44 12.75 0.48
CA VAL A 110 -21.74 14.02 0.28
C VAL A 110 -20.84 14.00 -0.96
N SER A 111 -20.21 12.86 -1.27
CA SER A 111 -19.34 12.73 -2.44
C SER A 111 -20.07 13.00 -3.75
N THR A 112 -21.39 12.74 -3.82
CA THR A 112 -22.21 12.95 -5.03
C THR A 112 -22.25 14.41 -5.45
N LEU A 113 -22.21 15.35 -4.50
CA LEU A 113 -22.24 16.78 -4.76
C LEU A 113 -21.00 17.26 -5.52
N ALA A 114 -19.82 16.99 -4.96
CA ALA A 114 -18.54 17.37 -5.57
C ALA A 114 -18.26 16.53 -6.83
N GLY A 115 -18.61 15.25 -6.83
CA GLY A 115 -18.45 14.36 -7.97
C GLY A 115 -19.24 14.85 -9.19
N TYR A 116 -20.51 15.17 -9.00
CA TYR A 116 -21.36 15.71 -10.07
C TYR A 116 -20.79 17.00 -10.66
N LEU A 117 -20.47 17.99 -9.81
CA LEU A 117 -20.02 19.29 -10.26
C LEU A 117 -18.71 19.21 -11.07
N ASN A 118 -17.74 18.40 -10.60
CA ASN A 118 -16.45 18.28 -11.25
C ASN A 118 -16.46 17.37 -12.50
N ALA A 119 -17.48 16.55 -12.69
CA ALA A 119 -17.68 15.77 -13.89
C ALA A 119 -18.36 16.57 -15.05
N LEU A 120 -18.93 17.74 -14.76
CA LEU A 120 -19.62 18.57 -15.78
C LEU A 120 -18.73 18.96 -16.96
N PRO A 121 -17.46 19.35 -16.79
CA PRO A 121 -16.58 19.69 -17.92
C PRO A 121 -16.24 18.50 -18.84
N GLY A 122 -16.67 17.28 -18.53
CA GLY A 122 -16.33 16.06 -19.27
C GLY A 122 -15.04 15.38 -18.78
N ASN A 123 -14.45 15.90 -17.71
CA ASN A 123 -13.34 15.30 -17.02
C ASN A 123 -13.83 14.15 -16.13
N ASN A 124 -13.03 13.07 -16.03
CA ASN A 124 -13.38 11.97 -15.13
C ASN A 124 -13.16 12.35 -13.67
N VAL A 125 -14.05 11.84 -12.82
CA VAL A 125 -13.93 11.91 -11.37
C VAL A 125 -13.72 10.49 -10.84
N HIS A 126 -12.66 10.28 -10.07
CA HIS A 126 -12.42 9.01 -9.40
C HIS A 126 -12.86 9.08 -7.94
N VAL A 127 -13.79 8.19 -7.54
CA VAL A 127 -14.16 7.99 -6.15
C VAL A 127 -13.45 6.76 -5.63
N VAL A 128 -12.50 7.00 -4.73
CA VAL A 128 -11.56 5.98 -4.27
C VAL A 128 -12.02 5.44 -2.92
N THR A 129 -12.12 4.13 -2.81
CA THR A 129 -12.53 3.42 -1.58
C THR A 129 -11.45 2.43 -1.13
N VAL A 130 -11.59 1.90 0.09
CA VAL A 130 -10.59 0.99 0.67
C VAL A 130 -10.72 -0.46 0.21
N ASN A 131 -11.84 -0.89 -0.36
CA ASN A 131 -12.02 -2.27 -0.85
C ASN A 131 -13.09 -2.37 -1.95
N ASP A 132 -13.06 -3.50 -2.66
CA ASP A 132 -13.97 -3.79 -3.78
C ASP A 132 -15.46 -3.85 -3.38
N TYR A 133 -15.75 -4.30 -2.15
CA TYR A 133 -17.13 -4.33 -1.65
C TYR A 133 -17.73 -2.93 -1.56
N LEU A 134 -17.01 -1.98 -0.95
CA LEU A 134 -17.45 -0.59 -0.84
C LEU A 134 -17.50 0.08 -2.21
N ALA A 135 -16.52 -0.17 -3.09
CA ALA A 135 -16.54 0.37 -4.45
C ALA A 135 -17.81 -0.06 -5.20
N ARG A 136 -18.19 -1.33 -5.13
CA ARG A 136 -19.41 -1.86 -5.75
C ARG A 136 -20.66 -1.26 -5.12
N ARG A 137 -20.80 -1.38 -3.80
CA ARG A 137 -21.96 -0.88 -3.06
C ARG A 137 -22.21 0.60 -3.36
N ASP A 138 -21.18 1.42 -3.28
CA ASP A 138 -21.32 2.88 -3.41
C ASP A 138 -21.56 3.29 -4.87
N SER A 139 -20.95 2.60 -5.84
CA SER A 139 -21.24 2.84 -7.27
C SER A 139 -22.68 2.47 -7.67
N GLU A 140 -23.24 1.44 -7.07
CA GLU A 140 -24.62 1.02 -7.30
C GLU A 140 -25.60 1.95 -6.60
N TRP A 141 -25.34 2.26 -5.34
CA TRP A 141 -26.22 3.08 -4.51
C TRP A 141 -26.20 4.56 -4.94
N MET A 142 -25.05 5.22 -4.92
CA MET A 142 -24.89 6.63 -5.33
C MET A 142 -25.04 6.79 -6.85
N GLY A 143 -24.72 5.76 -7.61
CA GLY A 143 -24.89 5.72 -9.07
C GLY A 143 -26.31 6.00 -9.52
N GLN A 144 -27.33 5.73 -8.71
CA GLN A 144 -28.71 6.06 -9.03
C GLN A 144 -28.91 7.58 -9.20
N VAL A 145 -28.27 8.39 -8.36
CA VAL A 145 -28.32 9.86 -8.43
C VAL A 145 -27.66 10.35 -9.72
N TYR A 146 -26.49 9.86 -10.04
CA TYR A 146 -25.75 10.25 -11.25
C TYR A 146 -26.49 9.86 -12.51
N ARG A 147 -26.96 8.60 -12.61
CA ARG A 147 -27.70 8.08 -13.77
C ARG A 147 -29.03 8.81 -13.96
N PHE A 148 -29.73 9.16 -12.86
CA PHE A 148 -30.96 9.97 -12.91
C PHE A 148 -30.68 11.32 -13.58
N LEU A 149 -29.56 11.95 -13.29
CA LEU A 149 -29.11 13.21 -13.87
C LEU A 149 -28.46 13.05 -15.26
N GLY A 150 -28.40 11.84 -15.82
CA GLY A 150 -27.86 11.58 -17.16
C GLY A 150 -26.33 11.49 -17.22
N MET A 151 -25.67 11.17 -16.10
CA MET A 151 -24.24 10.86 -16.06
C MET A 151 -23.97 9.36 -16.07
N GLU A 152 -22.84 8.98 -16.61
CA GLU A 152 -22.34 7.61 -16.62
C GLU A 152 -21.51 7.29 -15.37
N VAL A 153 -21.66 6.08 -14.85
CA VAL A 153 -20.93 5.60 -13.67
C VAL A 153 -20.22 4.31 -13.99
N GLY A 154 -18.90 4.31 -13.81
CA GLY A 154 -18.03 3.17 -13.96
C GLY A 154 -17.65 2.55 -12.61
N LEU A 155 -17.30 1.27 -12.64
CA LEU A 155 -16.79 0.53 -11.50
C LEU A 155 -15.55 -0.26 -11.91
N ILE A 156 -14.47 -0.11 -11.16
CA ILE A 156 -13.22 -0.85 -11.32
C ILE A 156 -13.05 -1.77 -10.11
N GLN A 157 -12.83 -3.05 -10.39
CA GLN A 157 -12.60 -4.08 -9.37
C GLN A 157 -11.40 -4.94 -9.73
N ASN A 158 -10.87 -5.63 -8.74
CA ASN A 158 -9.78 -6.56 -8.92
C ASN A 158 -10.17 -7.68 -9.92
N GLY A 159 -9.23 -8.05 -10.78
CA GLY A 159 -9.42 -9.11 -11.78
C GLY A 159 -10.23 -8.71 -13.01
N MET A 160 -10.69 -7.46 -13.13
CA MET A 160 -11.36 -6.98 -14.35
C MET A 160 -10.39 -6.93 -15.53
N ARG A 161 -10.87 -7.38 -16.68
CA ARG A 161 -10.14 -7.33 -17.95
C ARG A 161 -10.13 -5.90 -18.53
N PRO A 162 -9.08 -5.53 -19.31
CA PRO A 162 -8.95 -4.21 -19.92
C PRO A 162 -10.14 -3.80 -20.78
N ASP A 163 -10.76 -4.73 -21.53
CA ASP A 163 -11.92 -4.49 -22.36
C ASP A 163 -13.14 -3.98 -21.58
N LYS A 164 -13.27 -4.35 -20.30
CA LYS A 164 -14.30 -3.87 -19.40
C LYS A 164 -13.88 -2.63 -18.60
N LYS A 165 -12.57 -2.45 -18.36
CA LYS A 165 -12.04 -1.27 -17.64
C LYS A 165 -12.10 0.00 -18.50
N ILE A 166 -11.82 -0.09 -19.80
CA ILE A 166 -11.87 1.05 -20.74
C ILE A 166 -13.23 1.78 -20.68
N PRO A 167 -14.40 1.14 -20.86
CA PRO A 167 -15.67 1.84 -20.74
C PRO A 167 -15.94 2.38 -19.33
N ALA A 168 -15.47 1.70 -18.27
CA ALA A 168 -15.63 2.16 -16.91
C ALA A 168 -14.83 3.45 -16.63
N TYR A 169 -13.61 3.57 -17.16
CA TYR A 169 -12.82 4.81 -17.08
C TYR A 169 -13.33 5.92 -18.01
N LYS A 170 -14.09 5.58 -19.06
CA LYS A 170 -14.73 6.59 -19.92
C LYS A 170 -15.95 7.23 -19.27
N ALA A 171 -16.52 6.63 -18.25
CA ALA A 171 -17.63 7.17 -17.49
C ALA A 171 -17.27 8.54 -16.86
N ASP A 172 -18.30 9.31 -16.54
CA ASP A 172 -18.15 10.62 -15.87
C ASP A 172 -17.59 10.49 -14.46
N VAL A 173 -18.05 9.45 -13.74
CA VAL A 173 -17.62 9.13 -12.37
C VAL A 173 -17.23 7.66 -12.31
N THR A 174 -16.03 7.36 -11.83
CA THR A 174 -15.52 5.98 -11.72
C THR A 174 -15.20 5.66 -10.28
N TYR A 175 -15.81 4.59 -9.77
CA TYR A 175 -15.53 4.02 -8.44
C TYR A 175 -14.50 2.92 -8.54
N GLY A 176 -13.61 2.81 -7.55
CA GLY A 176 -12.62 1.76 -7.46
C GLY A 176 -11.79 1.84 -6.19
N THR A 177 -10.89 0.88 -6.00
CA THR A 177 -9.94 0.90 -4.88
C THR A 177 -8.68 1.69 -5.23
N ASN A 178 -8.02 2.23 -4.20
CA ASN A 178 -6.73 2.90 -4.34
C ASN A 178 -5.69 2.00 -5.05
N SER A 179 -5.66 0.71 -4.72
CA SER A 179 -4.73 -0.26 -5.32
C SER A 179 -5.00 -0.46 -6.81
N GLU A 180 -6.27 -0.66 -7.21
CA GLU A 180 -6.62 -0.88 -8.62
C GLU A 180 -6.35 0.33 -9.49
N PHE A 181 -6.69 1.55 -9.02
CA PHE A 181 -6.36 2.78 -9.73
C PHE A 181 -4.85 2.94 -9.92
N GLY A 182 -4.05 2.67 -8.87
CA GLY A 182 -2.61 2.77 -8.94
C GLY A 182 -1.97 1.67 -9.81
N PHE A 183 -2.48 0.43 -9.75
CA PHE A 183 -2.02 -0.63 -10.64
C PHE A 183 -2.40 -0.40 -12.09
N ASP A 184 -3.56 0.18 -12.37
CA ASP A 184 -3.94 0.54 -13.74
C ASP A 184 -3.03 1.64 -14.29
N TYR A 185 -2.65 2.63 -13.46
CA TYR A 185 -1.63 3.62 -13.85
C TYR A 185 -0.29 2.96 -14.22
N LEU A 186 0.18 2.01 -13.41
CA LEU A 186 1.42 1.30 -13.71
C LEU A 186 1.28 0.46 -14.98
N ARG A 187 0.17 -0.26 -15.15
CA ARG A 187 -0.12 -1.06 -16.36
C ARG A 187 -0.17 -0.21 -17.62
N ASP A 188 -0.83 0.95 -17.58
CA ASP A 188 -0.93 1.87 -18.70
C ASP A 188 0.44 2.40 -19.17
N ASN A 189 1.40 2.48 -18.26
CA ASN A 189 2.79 2.86 -18.59
C ASN A 189 3.68 1.66 -19.00
N MET A 190 3.08 0.48 -19.20
CA MET A 190 3.77 -0.73 -19.68
C MET A 190 3.15 -1.30 -20.97
N VAL A 191 2.05 -0.71 -21.47
CA VAL A 191 1.41 -1.15 -22.72
C VAL A 191 2.25 -0.76 -23.94
N THR A 192 2.17 -1.55 -25.00
CA THR A 192 2.91 -1.33 -26.26
C THR A 192 2.09 -0.59 -27.33
N ARG A 193 0.79 -0.35 -27.08
CA ARG A 193 -0.13 0.37 -27.99
C ARG A 193 -1.00 1.34 -27.21
N ALA A 194 -1.24 2.53 -27.75
CA ALA A 194 -2.02 3.59 -27.09
C ALA A 194 -3.46 3.16 -26.75
N GLU A 195 -4.08 2.34 -27.64
CA GLU A 195 -5.46 1.86 -27.45
C GLU A 195 -5.62 0.87 -26.29
N ALA A 196 -4.49 0.29 -25.81
CA ALA A 196 -4.49 -0.62 -24.66
C ALA A 196 -4.50 0.11 -23.32
N ARG A 197 -4.26 1.41 -23.29
CA ARG A 197 -4.41 2.23 -22.07
C ARG A 197 -5.87 2.26 -21.63
N VAL A 198 -6.09 2.11 -20.33
CA VAL A 198 -7.44 2.10 -19.76
C VAL A 198 -7.84 3.44 -19.15
N GLN A 199 -6.89 4.16 -18.51
CA GLN A 199 -7.13 5.46 -17.89
C GLN A 199 -7.09 6.60 -18.89
N ARG A 200 -7.82 7.71 -18.62
CA ARG A 200 -7.81 8.92 -19.46
C ARG A 200 -7.28 10.18 -18.76
N GLY A 201 -6.56 10.02 -17.68
CA GLY A 201 -5.95 11.10 -16.92
C GLY A 201 -6.38 11.14 -15.45
N HIS A 202 -5.81 12.07 -14.71
CA HIS A 202 -5.95 12.21 -13.25
C HIS A 202 -6.47 13.62 -12.91
N HIS A 203 -7.76 13.91 -13.20
CA HIS A 203 -8.30 15.25 -12.98
C HIS A 203 -8.74 15.46 -11.54
N PHE A 204 -9.69 14.66 -11.04
CA PHE A 204 -10.19 14.82 -9.68
C PHE A 204 -10.38 13.49 -8.99
N ALA A 205 -9.82 13.35 -7.78
CA ALA A 205 -10.08 12.23 -6.89
C ALA A 205 -10.75 12.67 -5.60
N ILE A 206 -11.79 11.93 -5.22
CA ILE A 206 -12.44 12.00 -3.91
C ILE A 206 -12.09 10.70 -3.18
N VAL A 207 -11.26 10.81 -2.13
CA VAL A 207 -10.79 9.66 -1.37
C VAL A 207 -11.68 9.46 -0.14
N ASP A 208 -12.47 8.37 -0.14
CA ASP A 208 -13.24 8.00 1.05
C ASP A 208 -12.34 7.28 2.05
N GLU A 209 -12.56 7.52 3.33
CA GLU A 209 -11.69 7.07 4.41
C GLU A 209 -10.22 7.46 4.14
N VAL A 210 -10.02 8.74 3.80
CA VAL A 210 -8.73 9.30 3.35
C VAL A 210 -7.57 9.04 4.31
N ASP A 211 -7.84 8.97 5.59
CA ASP A 211 -6.84 8.66 6.63
C ASP A 211 -6.38 7.19 6.61
N SER A 212 -7.22 6.26 6.17
CA SER A 212 -6.77 4.88 5.92
C SER A 212 -5.83 4.82 4.72
N ILE A 213 -6.28 5.39 3.60
CA ILE A 213 -5.57 5.27 2.32
C ILE A 213 -4.27 6.06 2.33
N LEU A 214 -4.32 7.34 2.74
CA LEU A 214 -3.16 8.25 2.64
C LEU A 214 -2.21 8.20 3.84
N ILE A 215 -2.61 7.58 4.95
CA ILE A 215 -1.77 7.46 6.14
C ILE A 215 -1.44 6.00 6.45
N ASP A 216 -2.44 5.13 6.70
CA ASP A 216 -2.18 3.75 7.14
C ASP A 216 -1.57 2.89 6.04
N GLU A 217 -2.14 2.94 4.85
CA GLU A 217 -1.70 2.16 3.69
C GLU A 217 -0.49 2.78 2.99
N ALA A 218 -0.25 4.07 3.17
CA ALA A 218 0.85 4.79 2.53
C ALA A 218 2.24 4.49 3.14
N ARG A 219 2.46 3.29 3.64
CA ARG A 219 3.74 2.80 4.20
C ARG A 219 4.57 2.03 3.20
N THR A 220 3.92 1.38 2.24
CA THR A 220 4.56 0.55 1.21
C THR A 220 4.09 0.98 -0.17
N PRO A 221 4.95 0.93 -1.19
CA PRO A 221 4.56 1.25 -2.56
C PRO A 221 3.69 0.15 -3.18
N LEU A 222 3.01 0.49 -4.26
CA LEU A 222 2.43 -0.46 -5.20
C LEU A 222 3.55 -0.99 -6.09
N ILE A 223 3.66 -2.30 -6.24
CA ILE A 223 4.73 -2.94 -7.00
C ILE A 223 4.12 -3.98 -7.95
N ILE A 224 4.50 -3.92 -9.22
CA ILE A 224 4.29 -4.99 -10.20
C ILE A 224 5.63 -5.70 -10.36
N SER A 225 5.67 -7.00 -10.10
CA SER A 225 6.87 -7.82 -10.23
C SER A 225 6.64 -8.94 -11.22
N GLY A 226 7.67 -9.24 -12.01
CA GLY A 226 7.70 -10.37 -12.94
C GLY A 226 8.80 -11.36 -12.58
N ALA A 227 8.80 -12.52 -13.25
CA ALA A 227 9.87 -13.49 -13.11
C ALA A 227 11.17 -12.96 -13.74
N GLY A 228 12.25 -12.95 -12.97
CA GLY A 228 13.59 -12.56 -13.46
C GLY A 228 14.24 -13.66 -14.29
N THR A 229 15.00 -13.30 -15.30
CA THR A 229 15.41 -14.23 -16.37
C THR A 229 16.74 -14.95 -16.18
N GLN A 230 17.59 -14.67 -15.16
CA GLN A 230 18.97 -15.19 -15.14
C GLN A 230 19.60 -15.63 -13.80
N ALA A 231 18.98 -15.47 -12.68
CA ALA A 231 19.65 -15.61 -11.37
C ALA A 231 20.04 -17.04 -10.98
N ALA A 232 19.29 -18.07 -11.35
CA ALA A 232 19.49 -19.43 -10.84
C ALA A 232 20.88 -20.04 -11.15
N GLU A 233 21.43 -19.79 -12.34
CA GLU A 233 22.74 -20.32 -12.73
C GLU A 233 23.87 -19.65 -11.95
N THR A 234 23.79 -18.34 -11.75
CA THR A 234 24.76 -17.53 -11.01
C THR A 234 24.81 -17.97 -9.53
N TYR A 235 23.64 -18.07 -8.87
CA TYR A 235 23.59 -18.57 -7.49
C TYR A 235 24.21 -19.97 -7.35
N ASN A 236 23.95 -20.87 -8.29
CA ASN A 236 24.55 -22.21 -8.27
C ASN A 236 26.07 -22.19 -8.50
N LYS A 237 26.62 -21.26 -9.30
CA LYS A 237 28.06 -21.06 -9.46
C LYS A 237 28.69 -20.58 -8.16
N PHE A 238 28.15 -19.51 -7.56
CA PHE A 238 28.64 -19.00 -6.29
C PHE A 238 28.55 -20.04 -5.17
N ALA A 239 27.45 -20.76 -5.03
CA ALA A 239 27.29 -21.79 -4.00
C ALA A 239 28.36 -22.90 -4.09
N ARG A 240 28.80 -23.29 -5.31
CA ARG A 240 29.87 -24.27 -5.51
C ARG A 240 31.23 -23.74 -5.06
N VAL A 241 31.50 -22.45 -5.33
CA VAL A 241 32.77 -21.82 -4.98
C VAL A 241 32.89 -21.65 -3.46
N MET A 242 31.82 -21.30 -2.76
CA MET A 242 31.81 -21.10 -1.31
C MET A 242 32.27 -22.35 -0.53
N VAL A 243 31.99 -23.56 -1.02
CA VAL A 243 32.38 -24.82 -0.35
C VAL A 243 33.91 -24.98 -0.23
N GLY A 244 34.70 -24.32 -1.10
CA GLY A 244 36.16 -24.38 -1.12
C GLY A 244 36.88 -23.33 -0.25
N LEU A 245 36.14 -22.48 0.47
CA LEU A 245 36.71 -21.36 1.26
C LEU A 245 37.01 -21.79 2.71
N ALA A 246 38.08 -21.25 3.27
CA ALA A 246 38.52 -21.51 4.63
C ALA A 246 38.35 -20.28 5.54
N PRO A 247 37.78 -20.45 6.75
CA PRO A 247 37.64 -19.34 7.73
C PRO A 247 39.00 -18.75 8.10
N GLU A 248 39.01 -17.47 8.46
CA GLU A 248 40.20 -16.68 8.88
C GLU A 248 41.33 -16.54 7.82
N VAL A 249 41.19 -17.21 6.68
CA VAL A 249 42.07 -17.08 5.52
C VAL A 249 41.39 -16.42 4.35
N ASP A 250 40.23 -16.96 3.92
CA ASP A 250 39.52 -16.51 2.74
C ASP A 250 38.36 -15.55 3.11
N PHE A 251 37.90 -15.56 4.38
CA PHE A 251 36.88 -14.65 4.88
C PHE A 251 36.96 -14.46 6.40
N ASP A 252 36.50 -13.28 6.83
CA ASP A 252 36.31 -12.91 8.24
C ASP A 252 34.84 -12.94 8.59
N MET A 253 34.47 -13.52 9.75
CA MET A 253 33.07 -13.71 10.17
C MET A 253 32.86 -13.27 11.62
N ASP A 254 31.77 -12.52 11.89
CA ASP A 254 31.31 -12.20 13.24
C ASP A 254 29.88 -12.75 13.40
N GLU A 255 29.76 -13.92 14.02
CA GLU A 255 28.48 -14.59 14.24
C GLU A 255 27.52 -13.76 15.10
N ALA A 256 28.03 -13.02 16.08
CA ALA A 256 27.23 -12.22 16.99
C ALA A 256 26.55 -11.03 16.29
N LYS A 257 27.22 -10.49 15.27
CA LYS A 257 26.71 -9.39 14.45
C LYS A 257 26.08 -9.87 13.14
N LYS A 258 26.11 -11.17 12.86
CA LYS A 258 25.69 -11.79 11.58
C LYS A 258 26.33 -11.09 10.36
N THR A 259 27.64 -10.78 10.46
CA THR A 259 28.42 -10.18 9.36
C THR A 259 29.53 -11.12 8.89
N ILE A 260 29.77 -11.13 7.58
CA ILE A 260 30.80 -11.92 6.92
C ILE A 260 31.36 -11.14 5.74
N ASN A 261 32.68 -11.09 5.59
CA ASN A 261 33.32 -10.40 4.48
C ASN A 261 34.47 -11.25 3.94
N ALA A 262 34.64 -11.27 2.62
CA ALA A 262 35.81 -11.92 2.01
C ALA A 262 37.08 -11.11 2.31
N THR A 263 38.20 -11.80 2.54
CA THR A 263 39.52 -11.19 2.59
C THR A 263 40.04 -10.96 1.17
N GLU A 264 41.10 -10.17 1.02
CA GLU A 264 41.74 -9.93 -0.28
C GLU A 264 42.19 -11.27 -0.95
N SER A 265 42.78 -12.17 -0.21
CA SER A 265 43.16 -13.51 -0.69
C SER A 265 41.97 -14.38 -1.02
N GLY A 266 40.85 -14.22 -0.30
CA GLY A 266 39.59 -14.90 -0.58
C GLY A 266 38.93 -14.40 -1.87
N LEU A 267 38.97 -13.09 -2.12
CA LEU A 267 38.47 -12.50 -3.37
C LEU A 267 39.25 -13.02 -4.58
N GLU A 268 40.57 -12.93 -4.57
CA GLU A 268 41.44 -13.47 -5.64
C GLU A 268 41.13 -14.95 -5.94
N LYS A 269 40.92 -15.75 -4.90
CA LYS A 269 40.54 -17.17 -5.05
C LYS A 269 39.18 -17.38 -5.65
N ILE A 270 38.19 -16.58 -5.23
CA ILE A 270 36.81 -16.65 -5.73
C ILE A 270 36.76 -16.20 -7.20
N GLU A 271 37.42 -15.10 -7.55
CA GLU A 271 37.54 -14.58 -8.91
C GLU A 271 38.18 -15.61 -9.86
N ALA A 272 39.31 -16.20 -9.42
CA ALA A 272 39.94 -17.27 -10.18
C ALA A 272 39.05 -18.50 -10.39
N MET A 273 38.24 -18.90 -9.38
CA MET A 273 37.32 -20.03 -9.47
C MET A 273 36.09 -19.73 -10.34
N LEU A 274 35.64 -18.48 -10.39
CA LEU A 274 34.51 -18.01 -11.22
C LEU A 274 34.95 -17.69 -12.65
N GLY A 275 36.27 -17.43 -12.87
CA GLY A 275 36.82 -16.96 -14.14
C GLY A 275 36.45 -15.50 -14.44
N ILE A 276 36.46 -14.67 -13.42
CA ILE A 276 36.15 -13.25 -13.43
C ILE A 276 37.40 -12.48 -13.01
N ASP A 277 37.75 -11.38 -13.68
CA ASP A 277 38.95 -10.61 -13.37
C ASP A 277 38.77 -9.72 -12.13
N ASP A 278 37.61 -9.11 -11.93
CA ASP A 278 37.29 -8.30 -10.77
C ASP A 278 35.75 -8.31 -10.53
N ILE A 279 35.34 -8.84 -9.36
CA ILE A 279 33.90 -8.90 -8.97
C ILE A 279 33.31 -7.53 -8.76
N TYR A 280 34.09 -6.56 -8.27
CA TYR A 280 33.61 -5.19 -7.98
C TYR A 280 33.60 -4.28 -9.22
N ALA A 281 34.19 -4.70 -10.32
CA ALA A 281 34.10 -4.02 -11.59
C ALA A 281 32.75 -4.25 -12.33
N ASP A 282 31.85 -5.06 -11.76
CA ASP A 282 30.52 -5.27 -12.30
C ASP A 282 29.66 -3.99 -12.21
N PRO A 283 29.34 -3.34 -13.35
CA PRO A 283 28.58 -2.09 -13.34
C PRO A 283 27.17 -2.24 -12.78
N SER A 284 26.64 -3.47 -12.76
CA SER A 284 25.29 -3.76 -12.23
C SER A 284 25.25 -3.97 -10.72
N GLY A 285 26.41 -4.12 -10.05
CA GLY A 285 26.52 -4.43 -8.63
C GLY A 285 25.96 -5.80 -8.22
N GLN A 286 25.58 -6.64 -9.19
CA GLN A 286 24.96 -7.94 -8.93
C GLN A 286 25.96 -8.97 -8.42
N LEU A 287 27.17 -9.01 -8.98
CA LEU A 287 28.19 -9.98 -8.58
C LEU A 287 28.65 -9.79 -7.13
N PRO A 288 28.95 -8.56 -6.63
CA PRO A 288 29.20 -8.32 -5.22
C PRO A 288 28.06 -8.76 -4.30
N ASN A 289 26.81 -8.51 -4.69
CA ASN A 289 25.65 -8.97 -3.93
C ASN A 289 25.56 -10.49 -3.90
N HIS A 290 25.70 -11.18 -5.04
CA HIS A 290 25.70 -12.64 -5.10
C HIS A 290 26.80 -13.26 -4.22
N LEU A 291 27.99 -12.64 -4.23
CA LEU A 291 29.09 -13.04 -3.35
C LEU A 291 28.69 -12.93 -1.87
N GLN A 292 28.17 -11.78 -1.48
CA GLN A 292 27.79 -11.50 -0.11
C GLN A 292 26.69 -12.45 0.39
N GLN A 293 25.67 -12.69 -0.43
CA GLN A 293 24.58 -13.59 -0.07
C GLN A 293 25.01 -15.06 -0.05
N ALA A 294 25.90 -15.47 -0.95
CA ALA A 294 26.44 -16.82 -0.96
C ALA A 294 27.32 -17.10 0.28
N LEU A 295 28.16 -16.13 0.69
CA LEU A 295 28.94 -16.21 1.94
C LEU A 295 28.01 -16.33 3.15
N LYS A 296 27.00 -15.44 3.28
CA LYS A 296 26.00 -15.51 4.36
C LYS A 296 25.30 -16.86 4.38
N ALA A 297 24.77 -17.30 3.24
CA ALA A 297 24.06 -18.55 3.13
C ALA A 297 24.91 -19.75 3.56
N GLN A 298 26.19 -19.78 3.15
CA GLN A 298 27.07 -20.90 3.43
C GLN A 298 27.52 -20.97 4.89
N PHE A 299 27.87 -19.83 5.49
CA PHE A 299 28.61 -19.81 6.75
C PHE A 299 27.82 -19.25 7.94
N LEU A 300 26.82 -18.37 7.73
CA LEU A 300 26.05 -17.75 8.80
C LEU A 300 24.66 -18.35 9.00
N PHE A 301 24.07 -18.98 7.97
CA PHE A 301 22.74 -19.55 8.06
C PHE A 301 22.80 -21.07 8.09
N HIS A 302 22.27 -21.67 9.16
CA HIS A 302 22.40 -23.10 9.43
C HIS A 302 21.06 -23.82 9.23
N ARG A 303 21.11 -24.94 8.54
CA ARG A 303 19.95 -25.82 8.36
C ARG A 303 19.50 -26.35 9.71
N ASP A 304 18.19 -26.49 9.86
CA ASP A 304 17.48 -26.94 11.06
C ASP A 304 17.59 -25.96 12.26
N VAL A 305 18.19 -24.78 12.05
CA VAL A 305 18.25 -23.66 12.99
C VAL A 305 17.55 -22.44 12.41
N ASP A 306 18.11 -21.86 11.34
CA ASP A 306 17.56 -20.65 10.69
C ASP A 306 16.53 -21.00 9.60
N TYR A 307 16.66 -22.16 8.99
CA TYR A 307 15.75 -22.66 7.96
C TYR A 307 15.69 -24.19 7.94
N VAL A 308 14.62 -24.72 7.33
CA VAL A 308 14.45 -26.16 7.07
C VAL A 308 14.20 -26.41 5.59
N VAL A 309 14.52 -27.62 5.13
CA VAL A 309 14.18 -28.06 3.76
C VAL A 309 13.03 -29.06 3.84
N VAL A 310 11.86 -28.67 3.35
CA VAL A 310 10.64 -29.49 3.36
C VAL A 310 10.07 -29.58 1.96
N ASN A 311 9.84 -30.79 1.46
CA ASN A 311 9.31 -31.06 0.10
C ASN A 311 10.15 -30.43 -1.04
N GLY A 312 11.47 -30.28 -0.86
CA GLY A 312 12.35 -29.66 -1.86
C GLY A 312 12.29 -28.12 -1.87
N GLU A 313 11.74 -27.50 -0.83
CA GLU A 313 11.68 -26.05 -0.64
C GLU A 313 12.41 -25.65 0.64
N VAL A 314 13.15 -24.56 0.58
CA VAL A 314 13.72 -23.90 1.77
C VAL A 314 12.59 -23.12 2.46
N LYS A 315 12.43 -23.31 3.76
CA LYS A 315 11.45 -22.60 4.59
C LYS A 315 12.13 -21.99 5.79
N ILE A 316 11.81 -20.72 6.09
CA ILE A 316 12.40 -19.98 7.21
C ILE A 316 11.89 -20.53 8.52
N VAL A 317 12.76 -20.64 9.51
CA VAL A 317 12.42 -20.91 10.92
C VAL A 317 12.52 -19.60 11.69
N ASP A 318 11.47 -19.26 12.43
CA ASP A 318 11.46 -18.07 13.28
C ASP A 318 12.39 -18.27 14.48
N GLU A 319 13.34 -17.36 14.66
CA GLU A 319 14.39 -17.45 15.68
C GLU A 319 13.83 -17.46 17.11
N PHE A 320 12.68 -16.82 17.35
CA PHE A 320 12.08 -16.69 18.69
C PHE A 320 11.09 -17.81 19.02
N THR A 321 10.34 -18.25 18.04
CA THR A 321 9.27 -19.26 18.25
C THR A 321 9.65 -20.65 17.79
N GLY A 322 10.72 -20.82 17.01
CA GLY A 322 11.12 -22.08 16.39
C GLY A 322 10.11 -22.65 15.38
N ARG A 323 9.17 -21.83 14.92
CA ARG A 323 8.11 -22.24 13.98
C ARG A 323 8.50 -21.97 12.55
N ILE A 324 8.05 -22.85 11.64
CA ILE A 324 8.23 -22.66 10.20
C ILE A 324 7.34 -21.51 9.74
N MET A 325 7.93 -20.53 9.08
CA MET A 325 7.23 -19.40 8.46
C MET A 325 6.82 -19.77 7.03
N GLU A 326 5.56 -20.18 6.85
CA GLU A 326 5.03 -20.51 5.54
C GLU A 326 4.90 -19.26 4.64
N GLY A 327 5.36 -19.38 3.40
CA GLY A 327 5.24 -18.32 2.39
C GLY A 327 6.20 -17.15 2.53
N ARG A 328 7.06 -17.11 3.56
CA ARG A 328 8.11 -16.10 3.70
C ARG A 328 9.40 -16.54 3.02
N ARG A 329 10.11 -15.57 2.46
CA ARG A 329 11.44 -15.73 1.87
C ARG A 329 12.38 -14.67 2.44
N TYR A 330 13.67 -15.01 2.56
CA TYR A 330 14.68 -14.00 2.85
C TYR A 330 14.82 -13.06 1.65
N SER A 331 15.08 -11.79 1.90
CA SER A 331 15.28 -10.74 0.90
C SER A 331 16.69 -10.75 0.31
N GLU A 332 16.91 -9.89 -0.67
CA GLU A 332 18.23 -9.57 -1.25
C GLU A 332 18.97 -10.74 -1.92
N GLY A 333 18.27 -11.80 -2.29
CA GLY A 333 18.88 -12.98 -2.91
C GLY A 333 19.38 -14.04 -1.92
N LEU A 334 19.30 -13.80 -0.59
CA LEU A 334 19.73 -14.78 0.42
C LEU A 334 18.93 -16.09 0.34
N HIS A 335 17.62 -16.02 0.06
CA HIS A 335 16.80 -17.22 -0.05
C HIS A 335 17.24 -18.09 -1.22
N GLN A 336 17.52 -17.47 -2.37
CA GLN A 336 18.06 -18.15 -3.55
C GLN A 336 19.45 -18.72 -3.30
N ALA A 337 20.30 -18.02 -2.57
CA ALA A 337 21.60 -18.52 -2.15
C ALA A 337 21.49 -19.75 -1.23
N LEU A 338 20.49 -19.80 -0.35
CA LEU A 338 20.17 -20.96 0.48
C LEU A 338 19.61 -22.12 -0.35
N GLU A 339 18.70 -21.84 -1.32
CA GLU A 339 18.20 -22.84 -2.25
C GLU A 339 19.36 -23.46 -3.06
N ALA A 340 20.31 -22.65 -3.54
CA ALA A 340 21.50 -23.10 -4.24
C ALA A 340 22.44 -23.92 -3.34
N LYS A 341 22.68 -23.50 -2.09
CA LYS A 341 23.43 -24.24 -1.08
C LYS A 341 22.86 -25.63 -0.83
N GLU A 342 21.55 -25.71 -0.65
CA GLU A 342 20.82 -26.97 -0.38
C GLU A 342 20.57 -27.80 -1.66
N ARG A 343 20.98 -27.31 -2.84
CA ARG A 343 20.79 -27.94 -4.15
C ARG A 343 19.35 -28.29 -4.45
N VAL A 344 18.41 -27.46 -3.96
CA VAL A 344 17.02 -27.50 -4.36
C VAL A 344 16.79 -26.60 -5.56
N LEU A 345 15.59 -26.60 -6.13
CA LEU A 345 15.26 -25.73 -7.25
C LEU A 345 15.37 -24.26 -6.79
N VAL A 346 16.34 -23.53 -7.35
CA VAL A 346 16.44 -22.08 -7.14
C VAL A 346 15.29 -21.43 -7.88
N ARG A 347 14.37 -20.84 -7.13
CA ARG A 347 13.25 -20.11 -7.72
C ARG A 347 13.73 -18.75 -8.18
N GLU A 348 13.29 -18.35 -9.35
CA GLU A 348 13.60 -17.04 -9.91
C GLU A 348 13.25 -15.92 -8.91
N GLU A 349 14.11 -14.92 -8.84
CA GLU A 349 13.83 -13.69 -8.08
C GLU A 349 12.81 -12.87 -8.85
N ASN A 350 11.79 -12.38 -8.14
CA ASN A 350 10.85 -11.48 -8.77
C ASN A 350 11.53 -10.13 -9.03
N GLN A 351 11.65 -9.76 -10.29
CA GLN A 351 12.16 -8.46 -10.69
C GLN A 351 11.05 -7.42 -10.61
N THR A 352 11.33 -6.25 -10.03
CA THR A 352 10.41 -5.10 -10.06
C THR A 352 10.27 -4.59 -11.49
N LEU A 353 9.06 -4.68 -12.04
CA LEU A 353 8.75 -4.16 -13.39
C LEU A 353 8.27 -2.71 -13.33
N ALA A 354 7.46 -2.38 -12.34
CA ALA A 354 6.97 -1.02 -12.11
C ALA A 354 6.63 -0.83 -10.63
N THR A 355 6.81 0.38 -10.14
CA THR A 355 6.50 0.75 -8.75
C THR A 355 6.07 2.20 -8.65
N ILE A 356 5.19 2.51 -7.69
CA ILE A 356 4.83 3.86 -7.29
C ILE A 356 4.32 3.87 -5.85
N THR A 357 4.69 4.88 -5.07
CA THR A 357 4.07 5.08 -3.75
C THR A 357 2.67 5.66 -3.88
N LEU A 358 1.78 5.36 -2.93
CA LEU A 358 0.44 5.97 -2.91
C LEU A 358 0.53 7.49 -2.83
N GLN A 359 1.52 8.03 -2.10
CA GLN A 359 1.77 9.45 -2.02
C GLN A 359 1.99 10.07 -3.39
N ASN A 360 2.90 9.50 -4.18
CA ASN A 360 3.21 10.03 -5.51
C ASN A 360 2.09 9.75 -6.52
N TYR A 361 1.37 8.62 -6.38
CA TYR A 361 0.21 8.36 -7.22
C TYR A 361 -0.88 9.41 -7.03
N PHE A 362 -1.30 9.72 -5.79
CA PHE A 362 -2.35 10.71 -5.54
C PHE A 362 -1.92 12.15 -5.84
N ARG A 363 -0.62 12.44 -5.91
CA ARG A 363 -0.10 13.73 -6.39
C ARG A 363 -0.22 13.92 -7.90
N LEU A 364 -0.53 12.88 -8.67
CA LEU A 364 -0.79 13.00 -10.11
C LEU A 364 -2.12 13.70 -10.41
N TYR A 365 -3.07 13.68 -9.47
CA TYR A 365 -4.35 14.34 -9.67
C TYR A 365 -4.20 15.86 -9.63
N GLU A 366 -4.80 16.53 -10.61
CA GLU A 366 -4.87 18.00 -10.64
C GLU A 366 -5.60 18.55 -9.42
N LYS A 367 -6.60 17.80 -8.96
CA LYS A 367 -7.40 18.11 -7.78
C LYS A 367 -7.60 16.85 -6.94
N LEU A 368 -7.25 16.95 -5.67
CA LEU A 368 -7.41 15.88 -4.70
C LEU A 368 -8.28 16.37 -3.55
N SER A 369 -9.18 15.54 -3.07
CA SER A 369 -9.96 15.77 -1.86
C SER A 369 -10.21 14.47 -1.12
N GLY A 370 -10.68 14.55 0.11
CA GLY A 370 -10.99 13.35 0.86
C GLY A 370 -11.98 13.58 1.98
N MET A 371 -12.49 12.50 2.52
CA MET A 371 -13.43 12.52 3.64
C MET A 371 -13.14 11.40 4.62
N THR A 372 -13.28 11.67 5.90
CA THR A 372 -13.16 10.71 7.00
C THR A 372 -13.79 11.27 8.27
N GLY A 373 -13.94 10.46 9.30
CA GLY A 373 -14.38 10.90 10.64
C GLY A 373 -13.26 11.39 11.55
N THR A 374 -11.98 11.29 11.16
CA THR A 374 -10.82 11.36 12.07
C THR A 374 -9.55 11.91 11.43
N ALA A 375 -9.61 12.95 10.61
CA ALA A 375 -8.43 13.50 9.92
C ALA A 375 -7.65 14.54 10.76
N MET A 376 -8.29 15.25 11.67
CA MET A 376 -7.70 16.40 12.36
C MET A 376 -6.44 16.06 13.17
N THR A 377 -6.32 14.81 13.64
CA THR A 377 -5.11 14.35 14.34
C THR A 377 -3.88 14.34 13.45
N GLU A 378 -4.06 14.17 12.16
CA GLU A 378 -3.02 14.05 11.13
C GLU A 378 -2.99 15.26 10.16
N ASP A 379 -3.67 16.39 10.49
CA ASP A 379 -3.75 17.58 9.62
C ASP A 379 -2.36 18.09 9.19
N ALA A 380 -1.38 18.04 10.08
CA ALA A 380 -0.02 18.45 9.76
C ALA A 380 0.60 17.59 8.63
N GLU A 381 0.40 16.27 8.67
CA GLU A 381 0.89 15.33 7.65
C GLU A 381 0.14 15.51 6.33
N PHE A 382 -1.17 15.65 6.35
CA PHE A 382 -1.96 15.91 5.13
C PHE A 382 -1.53 17.21 4.45
N ARG A 383 -1.27 18.27 5.20
CA ARG A 383 -0.77 19.56 4.66
C ARG A 383 0.64 19.43 4.11
N GLU A 384 1.53 18.74 4.83
CA GLU A 384 2.94 18.63 4.43
C GLU A 384 3.11 17.78 3.18
N ILE A 385 2.53 16.58 3.17
CA ILE A 385 2.71 15.58 2.11
C ILE A 385 1.81 15.85 0.90
N TYR A 386 0.50 16.05 1.13
CA TYR A 386 -0.51 16.09 0.07
C TYR A 386 -1.02 17.49 -0.25
N LYS A 387 -0.62 18.50 0.51
CA LYS A 387 -1.14 19.88 0.43
C LYS A 387 -2.65 19.97 0.67
N LEU A 388 -3.21 19.03 1.42
CA LEU A 388 -4.62 18.90 1.75
C LEU A 388 -4.90 19.44 3.16
N PRO A 389 -5.54 20.60 3.31
CA PRO A 389 -6.01 21.06 4.61
C PRO A 389 -7.25 20.29 5.07
N VAL A 390 -7.37 20.05 6.38
CA VAL A 390 -8.55 19.41 6.98
C VAL A 390 -9.53 20.48 7.45
N VAL A 391 -10.80 20.30 7.10
CA VAL A 391 -11.92 21.14 7.56
C VAL A 391 -12.86 20.30 8.43
N ALA A 392 -12.96 20.65 9.71
CA ALA A 392 -13.89 19.99 10.61
C ALA A 392 -15.31 20.50 10.39
N ILE A 393 -16.18 19.61 9.92
CA ILE A 393 -17.60 19.92 9.67
C ILE A 393 -18.39 19.62 10.96
N PRO A 394 -19.21 20.55 11.46
CA PRO A 394 -20.04 20.30 12.63
C PRO A 394 -21.04 19.17 12.36
N PRO A 395 -21.36 18.32 13.35
CA PRO A 395 -22.36 17.28 13.17
C PRO A 395 -23.76 17.88 12.99
N ASN A 396 -24.63 17.17 12.25
CA ASN A 396 -26.02 17.60 12.02
C ASN A 396 -26.84 17.67 13.32
N ARG A 397 -26.60 16.77 14.24
CA ARG A 397 -27.17 16.76 15.58
C ARG A 397 -26.07 16.70 16.63
N PRO A 398 -26.25 17.34 17.82
CA PRO A 398 -25.28 17.24 18.90
C PRO A 398 -25.01 15.78 19.27
N VAL A 399 -23.75 15.43 19.52
CA VAL A 399 -23.35 14.09 19.96
C VAL A 399 -23.86 13.84 21.36
N ALA A 400 -24.71 12.81 21.51
CA ALA A 400 -25.27 12.38 22.82
C ALA A 400 -24.44 11.25 23.48
N ARG A 401 -23.44 10.71 22.78
CA ARG A 401 -22.53 9.68 23.28
C ARG A 401 -21.76 10.14 24.50
N LYS A 402 -21.61 9.22 25.48
CA LYS A 402 -20.76 9.44 26.64
C LYS A 402 -19.45 8.68 26.46
N ASP A 403 -18.36 9.41 26.47
CA ASP A 403 -17.02 8.83 26.48
C ASP A 403 -16.55 8.74 27.94
N GLU A 404 -16.55 7.51 28.50
CA GLU A 404 -16.17 7.28 29.88
C GLU A 404 -14.66 7.19 30.05
N ASP A 405 -14.18 7.43 31.28
CA ASP A 405 -12.77 7.38 31.62
C ASP A 405 -12.22 5.95 31.46
N ASP A 406 -10.93 5.87 31.11
CA ASP A 406 -10.24 4.59 30.95
C ASP A 406 -10.16 3.85 32.29
N LEU A 407 -10.41 2.54 32.29
CA LEU A 407 -10.21 1.64 33.40
C LEU A 407 -8.89 0.89 33.22
N ILE A 408 -7.96 1.09 34.14
CA ILE A 408 -6.60 0.58 34.04
C ILE A 408 -6.37 -0.52 35.07
N TYR A 409 -6.10 -1.73 34.60
CA TYR A 409 -5.85 -2.92 35.39
C TYR A 409 -4.35 -3.22 35.46
N ARG A 410 -3.95 -3.94 36.48
CA ARG A 410 -2.55 -4.35 36.63
C ARG A 410 -2.15 -5.38 35.58
N THR A 411 -3.01 -6.39 35.37
CA THR A 411 -2.73 -7.53 34.48
C THR A 411 -3.73 -7.61 33.32
N VAL A 412 -3.29 -8.20 32.21
CA VAL A 412 -4.14 -8.50 31.04
C VAL A 412 -5.28 -9.45 31.43
N GLU A 413 -5.07 -10.38 32.39
CA GLU A 413 -6.11 -11.33 32.82
C GLU A 413 -7.24 -10.63 33.58
N ALA A 414 -6.91 -9.76 34.52
CA ALA A 414 -7.89 -8.96 35.28
C ALA A 414 -8.70 -8.06 34.34
N LYS A 415 -8.04 -7.41 33.37
CA LYS A 415 -8.67 -6.61 32.31
C LYS A 415 -9.72 -7.40 31.53
N PHE A 416 -9.36 -8.55 30.97
CA PHE A 416 -10.30 -9.35 30.16
C PHE A 416 -11.45 -9.93 30.96
N ASN A 417 -11.23 -10.30 32.25
CA ASN A 417 -12.30 -10.72 33.13
C ASN A 417 -13.29 -9.59 33.38
N ALA A 418 -12.81 -8.37 33.67
CA ALA A 418 -13.64 -7.20 33.86
C ALA A 418 -14.46 -6.83 32.60
N VAL A 419 -13.84 -6.90 31.42
CA VAL A 419 -14.55 -6.70 30.14
C VAL A 419 -15.67 -7.71 29.97
N ALA A 420 -15.40 -9.00 30.25
CA ALA A 420 -16.40 -10.04 30.06
C ALA A 420 -17.54 -9.93 31.10
N ASP A 421 -17.28 -9.41 32.32
CA ASP A 421 -18.30 -9.16 33.33
C ASP A 421 -19.18 -7.95 32.95
N ASP A 422 -18.62 -6.85 32.49
CA ASP A 422 -19.37 -5.68 32.00
C ASP A 422 -20.23 -6.03 30.76
N VAL A 423 -19.69 -6.79 29.82
CA VAL A 423 -20.46 -7.30 28.66
C VAL A 423 -21.63 -8.17 29.12
N ALA A 424 -21.43 -9.02 30.12
CA ALA A 424 -22.48 -9.87 30.67
C ALA A 424 -23.63 -9.05 31.29
N GLU A 425 -23.32 -7.99 32.03
CA GLU A 425 -24.31 -7.09 32.62
C GLU A 425 -25.09 -6.33 31.54
N ARG A 426 -24.42 -5.76 30.54
CA ARG A 426 -25.04 -5.03 29.44
C ARG A 426 -25.90 -5.93 28.57
N ASN A 427 -25.41 -7.12 28.22
CA ASN A 427 -26.17 -8.08 27.43
C ASN A 427 -27.49 -8.50 28.14
N LYS A 428 -27.47 -8.71 29.48
CA LYS A 428 -28.68 -8.96 30.29
C LYS A 428 -29.66 -7.77 30.27
N ALA A 429 -29.15 -6.55 30.20
CA ALA A 429 -29.95 -5.34 30.04
C ALA A 429 -30.48 -5.10 28.64
N GLY A 430 -30.14 -5.94 27.67
CA GLY A 430 -30.51 -5.82 26.26
C GLY A 430 -29.68 -4.78 25.51
N GLN A 431 -28.62 -4.24 26.11
CA GLN A 431 -27.75 -3.26 25.49
C GLN A 431 -26.76 -3.94 24.54
N PRO A 432 -26.66 -3.55 23.25
CA PRO A 432 -25.67 -4.09 22.32
C PRO A 432 -24.25 -3.63 22.67
N CYS A 433 -23.28 -4.53 22.47
CA CYS A 433 -21.87 -4.31 22.77
C CYS A 433 -21.00 -4.60 21.55
N LEU A 434 -20.20 -3.63 21.14
CA LEU A 434 -19.12 -3.79 20.16
C LEU A 434 -17.78 -3.72 20.89
N ILE A 435 -16.99 -4.78 20.80
CA ILE A 435 -15.71 -4.90 21.52
C ILE A 435 -14.56 -4.85 20.51
N GLY A 436 -13.75 -3.79 20.60
CA GLY A 436 -12.55 -3.62 19.79
C GLY A 436 -11.33 -4.29 20.43
N THR A 437 -10.64 -5.15 19.67
CA THR A 437 -9.38 -5.79 20.07
C THR A 437 -8.28 -5.44 19.06
N VAL A 438 -7.01 -5.37 19.49
CA VAL A 438 -5.88 -5.03 18.61
C VAL A 438 -5.32 -6.25 17.87
N SER A 439 -5.57 -7.46 18.36
CA SER A 439 -5.06 -8.70 17.76
C SER A 439 -6.10 -9.82 17.70
N ILE A 440 -5.86 -10.78 16.80
CA ILE A 440 -6.69 -12.00 16.71
C ILE A 440 -6.58 -12.81 18.01
N GLU A 441 -5.40 -12.87 18.61
CA GLU A 441 -5.17 -13.59 19.86
C GLU A 441 -6.00 -13.01 21.01
N SER A 442 -6.02 -11.68 21.16
CA SER A 442 -6.87 -10.96 22.11
C SER A 442 -8.35 -11.25 21.86
N SER A 443 -8.77 -11.26 20.59
CA SER A 443 -10.14 -11.58 20.18
C SER A 443 -10.55 -13.01 20.57
N GLU A 444 -9.71 -14.01 20.29
CA GLU A 444 -9.95 -15.40 20.64
C GLU A 444 -9.97 -15.64 22.16
N LYS A 445 -9.08 -14.94 22.89
CA LYS A 445 -9.03 -15.02 24.36
C LYS A 445 -10.32 -14.52 24.97
N LEU A 446 -10.82 -13.38 24.48
CA LEU A 446 -12.08 -12.80 24.93
C LEU A 446 -13.27 -13.68 24.55
N SER A 447 -13.32 -14.20 23.33
CA SER A 447 -14.35 -15.11 22.86
C SER A 447 -14.51 -16.31 23.79
N ARG A 448 -13.38 -16.97 24.15
CA ARG A 448 -13.39 -18.09 25.12
C ARG A 448 -13.93 -17.71 26.51
N LEU A 449 -13.71 -16.46 26.94
CA LEU A 449 -14.22 -15.96 28.22
C LEU A 449 -15.73 -15.70 28.19
N LEU A 450 -16.24 -15.20 27.05
CA LEU A 450 -17.68 -14.99 26.84
C LEU A 450 -18.41 -16.32 26.70
N ASP A 451 -17.84 -17.32 26.00
CA ASP A 451 -18.37 -18.69 25.95
C ASP A 451 -18.53 -19.32 27.32
N LYS A 452 -17.50 -19.18 28.19
CA LYS A 452 -17.56 -19.69 29.59
C LYS A 452 -18.67 -19.02 30.41
N ARG A 453 -19.07 -17.79 30.05
CA ARG A 453 -20.18 -17.05 30.68
C ARG A 453 -21.53 -17.31 29.99
N GLY A 454 -21.56 -18.13 28.93
CA GLY A 454 -22.75 -18.46 28.16
C GLY A 454 -23.32 -17.30 27.31
N ILE A 455 -22.47 -16.34 26.92
CA ILE A 455 -22.88 -15.17 26.15
C ILE A 455 -22.71 -15.49 24.66
N LYS A 456 -23.83 -15.45 23.92
CA LYS A 456 -23.78 -15.53 22.46
C LYS A 456 -23.06 -14.29 21.89
N HIS A 457 -22.12 -14.49 21.01
CA HIS A 457 -21.37 -13.40 20.38
C HIS A 457 -20.91 -13.79 18.97
N GLU A 458 -20.71 -12.79 18.15
CA GLU A 458 -20.08 -12.92 16.82
C GLU A 458 -18.64 -12.38 16.89
N THR A 459 -17.73 -13.06 16.19
CA THR A 459 -16.34 -12.63 16.08
C THR A 459 -15.99 -12.35 14.62
N LEU A 460 -15.54 -11.13 14.37
CA LEU A 460 -15.10 -10.69 13.04
C LEU A 460 -13.62 -11.04 12.85
N ASN A 461 -13.37 -11.87 11.86
CA ASN A 461 -12.01 -12.24 11.46
C ASN A 461 -11.84 -11.78 10.04
N ALA A 462 -11.18 -10.75 9.73
CA ALA A 462 -10.85 -10.16 8.41
C ALA A 462 -10.69 -11.13 7.18
N LYS A 463 -11.45 -12.23 7.12
CA LYS A 463 -11.37 -13.28 6.09
C LYS A 463 -12.37 -13.12 4.95
N ASN A 464 -13.46 -12.39 5.17
CA ASN A 464 -14.51 -12.20 4.18
C ASN A 464 -15.25 -10.89 4.46
N HIS A 465 -14.98 -9.88 3.64
CA HIS A 465 -15.53 -8.54 3.82
C HIS A 465 -17.06 -8.48 3.74
N GLU A 466 -17.70 -9.30 2.90
CA GLU A 466 -19.16 -9.33 2.77
C GLU A 466 -19.82 -9.88 4.04
N ARG A 467 -19.29 -10.98 4.59
CA ARG A 467 -19.79 -11.53 5.84
C ARG A 467 -19.55 -10.58 7.02
N GLU A 468 -18.42 -9.88 7.04
CA GLU A 468 -18.12 -8.87 8.06
C GLU A 468 -19.11 -7.71 8.00
N ALA A 469 -19.41 -7.20 6.80
CA ALA A 469 -20.38 -6.15 6.61
C ALA A 469 -21.78 -6.57 7.10
N HIS A 470 -22.19 -7.82 6.85
CA HIS A 470 -23.44 -8.39 7.31
C HIS A 470 -23.52 -8.45 8.86
N ILE A 471 -22.49 -8.98 9.53
CA ILE A 471 -22.44 -9.08 10.99
C ILE A 471 -22.45 -7.68 11.63
N ILE A 472 -21.67 -6.75 11.10
CA ILE A 472 -21.60 -5.36 11.62
C ILE A 472 -22.93 -4.64 11.44
N ALA A 473 -23.63 -4.84 10.32
CA ALA A 473 -24.91 -4.24 10.09
C ALA A 473 -25.97 -4.64 11.14
N GLN A 474 -25.82 -5.84 11.74
CA GLN A 474 -26.70 -6.36 12.78
C GLN A 474 -26.15 -6.19 14.20
N ALA A 475 -24.95 -5.58 14.38
CA ALA A 475 -24.33 -5.38 15.69
C ALA A 475 -25.10 -4.41 16.60
N GLY A 476 -26.04 -3.65 16.07
CA GLY A 476 -26.90 -2.72 16.83
C GLY A 476 -28.20 -3.32 17.35
N ARG A 477 -28.47 -4.63 17.19
CA ARG A 477 -29.68 -5.31 17.65
C ARG A 477 -29.67 -5.51 19.18
N VAL A 478 -30.84 -5.72 19.74
CA VAL A 478 -31.00 -5.91 21.20
C VAL A 478 -30.09 -7.03 21.74
N GLY A 479 -29.22 -6.70 22.68
CA GLY A 479 -28.32 -7.63 23.31
C GLY A 479 -27.26 -8.26 22.39
N ALA A 480 -27.05 -7.75 21.20
CA ALA A 480 -25.99 -8.22 20.31
C ALA A 480 -24.61 -7.99 20.93
N VAL A 481 -23.72 -8.99 20.83
CA VAL A 481 -22.32 -8.88 21.27
C VAL A 481 -21.43 -9.22 20.10
N THR A 482 -20.60 -8.25 19.68
CA THR A 482 -19.72 -8.41 18.54
C THR A 482 -18.28 -8.09 18.95
N ILE A 483 -17.36 -9.03 18.73
CA ILE A 483 -15.91 -8.80 18.87
C ILE A 483 -15.34 -8.47 17.48
N ALA A 484 -14.66 -7.35 17.37
CA ALA A 484 -14.07 -6.90 16.10
C ALA A 484 -12.59 -6.56 16.30
N THR A 485 -11.72 -6.99 15.39
CA THR A 485 -10.38 -6.44 15.29
C THR A 485 -10.42 -5.04 14.66
N ASN A 486 -9.38 -4.24 14.84
CA ASN A 486 -9.30 -2.80 14.59
C ASN A 486 -9.99 -2.27 13.34
N MET A 487 -9.87 -2.97 12.21
CA MET A 487 -10.35 -2.52 10.91
C MET A 487 -11.62 -3.23 10.44
N ALA A 488 -12.09 -4.25 11.17
CA ALA A 488 -13.24 -5.03 10.74
C ALA A 488 -14.52 -4.18 10.69
N GLY A 489 -15.23 -4.26 9.56
CA GLY A 489 -16.47 -3.54 9.32
C GLY A 489 -16.33 -2.02 9.15
N ARG A 490 -15.16 -1.50 8.78
CA ARG A 490 -14.98 -0.08 8.39
C ARG A 490 -15.82 0.23 7.14
N GLY A 491 -16.40 1.42 7.08
CA GLY A 491 -17.30 1.80 5.97
C GLY A 491 -18.72 1.24 6.07
N THR A 492 -19.02 0.39 7.07
CA THR A 492 -20.38 -0.12 7.31
C THR A 492 -20.98 0.55 8.54
N ASP A 493 -22.21 1.05 8.39
CA ASP A 493 -22.94 1.68 9.48
C ASP A 493 -23.58 0.66 10.43
N ILE A 494 -23.53 0.97 11.74
CA ILE A 494 -24.25 0.22 12.77
C ILE A 494 -25.52 1.02 13.12
N LEU A 495 -26.66 0.50 12.73
CA LEU A 495 -27.96 1.09 13.02
C LEU A 495 -28.49 0.47 14.32
N LEU A 496 -28.98 1.30 15.25
CA LEU A 496 -29.63 0.79 16.45
C LEU A 496 -30.91 0.04 16.07
N GLY A 497 -31.09 -1.17 16.58
CA GLY A 497 -32.16 -2.08 16.18
C GLY A 497 -31.84 -2.95 14.97
N GLY A 498 -30.67 -2.73 14.32
CA GLY A 498 -30.21 -3.48 13.13
C GLY A 498 -30.54 -2.80 11.81
N ASN A 499 -29.97 -3.33 10.72
CA ASN A 499 -30.24 -2.87 9.35
C ASN A 499 -31.41 -3.64 8.76
N PRO A 500 -32.52 -2.97 8.37
CA PRO A 500 -33.69 -3.66 7.86
C PRO A 500 -33.48 -4.33 6.50
N ASP A 501 -32.62 -3.82 5.64
CA ASP A 501 -32.36 -4.44 4.34
C ASP A 501 -31.64 -5.77 4.51
N VAL A 502 -30.59 -5.80 5.35
CA VAL A 502 -29.84 -7.02 5.67
C VAL A 502 -30.72 -8.03 6.43
N LEU A 503 -31.57 -7.56 7.33
CA LEU A 503 -32.51 -8.43 8.04
C LEU A 503 -33.57 -9.02 7.09
N ALA A 504 -34.01 -8.27 6.08
CA ALA A 504 -34.94 -8.77 5.06
C ALA A 504 -34.32 -9.92 4.24
N ASP A 505 -33.03 -9.80 3.90
CA ASP A 505 -32.32 -10.89 3.22
C ASP A 505 -32.21 -12.15 4.10
N ASP A 506 -31.99 -11.98 5.42
CA ASP A 506 -32.02 -13.12 6.36
C ASP A 506 -33.39 -13.77 6.42
N VAL A 507 -34.46 -12.97 6.49
CA VAL A 507 -35.86 -13.48 6.47
C VAL A 507 -36.14 -14.23 5.17
N LEU A 508 -35.64 -13.76 4.03
CA LEU A 508 -35.80 -14.46 2.75
C LEU A 508 -35.02 -15.79 2.75
N ARG A 509 -33.80 -15.81 3.24
CA ARG A 509 -32.99 -17.05 3.36
C ARG A 509 -33.64 -18.06 4.33
N GLU A 510 -34.22 -17.60 5.44
CA GLU A 510 -35.00 -18.47 6.34
C GLU A 510 -36.27 -19.05 5.67
N ARG A 511 -36.84 -18.31 4.73
CA ARG A 511 -37.97 -18.77 3.90
C ARG A 511 -37.53 -19.71 2.75
N GLY A 512 -36.24 -20.00 2.61
CA GLY A 512 -35.68 -20.86 1.56
C GLY A 512 -35.47 -20.16 0.22
N LEU A 513 -35.46 -18.83 0.21
CA LEU A 513 -35.21 -17.99 -0.95
C LEU A 513 -33.76 -17.41 -0.87
N ASP A 514 -33.12 -17.24 -2.01
CA ASP A 514 -31.79 -16.65 -2.09
C ASP A 514 -31.86 -15.28 -2.78
N PRO A 515 -31.70 -14.17 -2.02
CA PRO A 515 -31.71 -12.82 -2.57
C PRO A 515 -30.67 -12.56 -3.65
N ASP A 516 -29.54 -13.29 -3.60
CA ASP A 516 -28.38 -13.13 -4.47
C ASP A 516 -28.36 -14.14 -5.61
N ALA A 517 -29.40 -14.99 -5.76
CA ALA A 517 -29.48 -16.00 -6.80
C ALA A 517 -29.49 -15.36 -8.20
N GLU A 518 -28.80 -15.99 -9.13
CA GLU A 518 -28.86 -15.59 -10.54
C GLU A 518 -30.30 -15.71 -11.06
N PRO A 519 -30.75 -14.75 -11.91
CA PRO A 519 -32.13 -14.73 -12.43
C PRO A 519 -32.52 -15.99 -13.20
N LEU A 520 -31.55 -16.62 -13.85
CA LEU A 520 -31.71 -17.85 -14.61
C LEU A 520 -30.87 -18.97 -14.03
N THR A 521 -31.40 -20.20 -14.06
CA THR A 521 -30.62 -21.41 -13.74
C THR A 521 -29.66 -21.73 -14.88
N GLU A 522 -28.75 -22.68 -14.66
CA GLU A 522 -27.82 -23.18 -15.71
C GLU A 522 -28.53 -23.69 -16.96
N ASP A 523 -29.80 -24.13 -16.82
CA ASP A 523 -30.65 -24.57 -17.92
C ASP A 523 -31.40 -23.43 -18.63
N GLY A 524 -31.24 -22.17 -18.19
CA GLY A 524 -31.84 -20.99 -18.76
C GLY A 524 -33.32 -20.75 -18.34
N GLU A 525 -33.79 -21.47 -17.33
CA GLU A 525 -35.16 -21.25 -16.76
C GLU A 525 -35.09 -20.23 -15.59
N PRO A 526 -36.23 -19.54 -15.29
CA PRO A 526 -36.29 -18.64 -14.13
C PRO A 526 -35.91 -19.37 -12.83
N ASN A 527 -34.99 -18.80 -12.05
CA ASN A 527 -34.51 -19.43 -10.84
C ASN A 527 -35.58 -19.38 -9.73
N PRO A 528 -36.09 -20.53 -9.25
CA PRO A 528 -37.16 -20.57 -8.26
C PRO A 528 -36.67 -20.14 -6.85
N ALA A 529 -35.34 -20.09 -6.62
CA ALA A 529 -34.76 -19.59 -5.38
C ALA A 529 -34.76 -18.06 -5.32
N LEU A 530 -34.87 -17.36 -6.48
CA LEU A 530 -34.89 -15.91 -6.52
C LEU A 530 -36.21 -15.38 -5.98
N PRO A 531 -36.23 -14.51 -4.94
CA PRO A 531 -37.44 -13.93 -4.43
C PRO A 531 -38.13 -13.01 -5.43
N THR A 532 -39.47 -13.05 -5.48
CA THR A 532 -40.26 -12.08 -6.24
C THR A 532 -40.27 -10.70 -5.58
N ASP A 533 -40.59 -9.66 -6.33
CA ASP A 533 -40.69 -8.29 -5.79
C ASP A 533 -41.66 -8.19 -4.61
N GLU A 534 -42.78 -8.93 -4.66
CA GLU A 534 -43.75 -8.99 -3.56
C GLU A 534 -43.17 -9.64 -2.31
N GLN A 535 -42.39 -10.74 -2.46
CA GLN A 535 -41.72 -11.42 -1.36
C GLN A 535 -40.61 -10.55 -0.75
N ARG A 536 -39.87 -9.82 -1.57
CA ARG A 536 -38.87 -8.83 -1.12
C ARG A 536 -39.53 -7.69 -0.34
N ALA A 537 -40.62 -7.13 -0.86
CA ALA A 537 -41.34 -6.06 -0.19
C ALA A 537 -41.95 -6.49 1.14
N ASP A 538 -42.49 -7.72 1.23
CA ASP A 538 -43.07 -8.30 2.45
C ASP A 538 -41.95 -8.54 3.52
N ALA A 539 -40.84 -9.13 3.11
CA ALA A 539 -39.69 -9.36 4.01
C ALA A 539 -39.10 -8.04 4.54
N LEU A 540 -39.00 -7.03 3.66
CA LEU A 540 -38.52 -5.71 4.06
C LEU A 540 -39.51 -5.00 5.00
N ALA A 541 -40.80 -5.14 4.79
CA ALA A 541 -41.82 -4.57 5.70
C ALA A 541 -41.76 -5.23 7.08
N GLU A 542 -41.59 -6.54 7.14
CA GLU A 542 -41.38 -7.29 8.39
C GLU A 542 -40.09 -6.85 9.10
N ALA A 543 -38.97 -6.79 8.36
CA ALA A 543 -37.69 -6.36 8.89
C ALA A 543 -37.72 -4.93 9.45
N LYS A 544 -38.36 -4.00 8.73
CA LYS A 544 -38.53 -2.61 9.21
C LYS A 544 -39.29 -2.54 10.52
N ARG A 545 -40.34 -3.34 10.67
CA ARG A 545 -41.10 -3.39 11.92
C ARG A 545 -40.28 -3.93 13.08
N VAL A 546 -39.56 -5.03 12.88
CA VAL A 546 -38.69 -5.61 13.89
C VAL A 546 -37.58 -4.65 14.30
N CYS A 547 -36.88 -4.06 13.32
CA CYS A 547 -35.81 -3.10 13.58
C CYS A 547 -36.33 -1.85 14.34
N ALA A 548 -37.52 -1.37 14.03
CA ALA A 548 -38.11 -0.22 14.75
C ALA A 548 -38.45 -0.55 16.20
N GLU A 549 -38.99 -1.75 16.47
CA GLU A 549 -39.28 -2.21 17.85
C GLU A 549 -37.99 -2.42 18.66
N GLU A 550 -36.94 -3.00 18.05
CA GLU A 550 -35.65 -3.18 18.69
C GLU A 550 -34.90 -1.85 18.88
N HIS A 551 -35.02 -0.89 17.95
CA HIS A 551 -34.44 0.44 18.06
C HIS A 551 -34.88 1.14 19.35
N ASP A 552 -36.19 1.17 19.63
CA ASP A 552 -36.72 1.79 20.83
C ASP A 552 -36.22 1.11 22.11
N GLN A 553 -36.08 -0.21 22.09
CA GLN A 553 -35.54 -0.97 23.21
C GLN A 553 -34.05 -0.66 23.44
N VAL A 554 -33.26 -0.58 22.36
CA VAL A 554 -31.83 -0.29 22.45
C VAL A 554 -31.60 1.15 22.91
N ILE A 555 -32.41 2.13 22.46
CA ILE A 555 -32.35 3.51 22.97
C ILE A 555 -32.63 3.55 24.46
N ALA A 556 -33.70 2.85 24.92
CA ALA A 556 -34.05 2.78 26.33
C ALA A 556 -32.94 2.11 27.18
N ALA A 557 -32.20 1.16 26.62
CA ALA A 557 -31.03 0.53 27.25
C ALA A 557 -29.77 1.39 27.26
N GLY A 558 -29.77 2.56 26.62
CA GLY A 558 -28.64 3.51 26.59
C GLY A 558 -27.82 3.51 25.28
N GLY A 559 -28.33 2.87 24.23
CA GLY A 559 -27.71 2.80 22.92
C GLY A 559 -26.56 1.78 22.83
N LEU A 560 -25.76 1.86 21.76
CA LEU A 560 -24.63 0.97 21.54
C LEU A 560 -23.49 1.28 22.51
N THR A 561 -22.98 0.25 23.18
CA THR A 561 -21.73 0.34 23.94
C THR A 561 -20.54 -0.10 23.08
N VAL A 562 -19.50 0.72 23.07
CA VAL A 562 -18.22 0.40 22.45
C VAL A 562 -17.16 0.23 23.52
N ILE A 563 -16.55 -0.94 23.57
CA ILE A 563 -15.51 -1.31 24.53
C ILE A 563 -14.20 -1.49 23.78
N GLY A 564 -13.18 -0.68 24.11
CA GLY A 564 -11.81 -0.89 23.65
C GLY A 564 -11.05 -1.72 24.68
N THR A 565 -10.42 -2.81 24.26
CA THR A 565 -9.63 -3.66 25.16
C THR A 565 -8.18 -3.19 25.31
N GLU A 566 -7.73 -2.31 24.44
CA GLU A 566 -6.39 -1.72 24.44
C GLU A 566 -6.43 -0.36 23.73
N ARG A 567 -5.46 0.49 23.99
CA ARG A 567 -5.24 1.69 23.19
C ARG A 567 -4.40 1.32 21.97
N HIS A 568 -4.81 1.86 20.83
CA HIS A 568 -4.07 1.69 19.58
C HIS A 568 -2.82 2.57 19.54
N GLU A 569 -1.92 2.29 18.65
CA GLU A 569 -0.73 3.10 18.37
C GLU A 569 -1.05 4.54 17.92
N SER A 570 -2.23 4.76 17.32
CA SER A 570 -2.73 6.05 16.89
C SER A 570 -4.04 6.40 17.59
N ARG A 571 -4.13 7.65 18.12
CA ARG A 571 -5.36 8.23 18.70
C ARG A 571 -6.51 8.26 17.69
N ARG A 572 -6.19 8.35 16.42
CA ARG A 572 -7.13 8.33 15.31
C ARG A 572 -7.94 7.04 15.28
N ILE A 573 -7.29 5.90 15.44
CA ILE A 573 -7.95 4.58 15.46
C ILE A 573 -8.86 4.46 16.70
N ASP A 574 -8.43 4.95 17.86
CA ASP A 574 -9.28 5.03 19.06
C ASP A 574 -10.54 5.86 18.79
N ASN A 575 -10.39 7.01 18.13
CA ASN A 575 -11.51 7.87 17.77
C ASN A 575 -12.46 7.21 16.73
N GLN A 576 -11.93 6.42 15.79
CA GLN A 576 -12.75 5.64 14.87
C GLN A 576 -13.56 4.56 15.58
N LEU A 577 -12.95 3.89 16.55
CA LEU A 577 -13.65 2.90 17.38
C LEU A 577 -14.76 3.59 18.19
N ARG A 578 -14.46 4.68 18.91
CA ARG A 578 -15.46 5.48 19.63
C ARG A 578 -16.59 5.96 18.70
N GLY A 579 -16.24 6.36 17.45
CA GLY A 579 -17.17 6.86 16.45
C GLY A 579 -18.19 5.82 15.95
N ARG A 580 -18.07 4.54 16.36
CA ARG A 580 -19.06 3.51 16.04
C ARG A 580 -20.37 3.72 16.80
N ALA A 581 -20.34 4.37 17.98
CA ALA A 581 -21.51 4.70 18.79
C ALA A 581 -21.87 6.19 18.72
N GLY A 582 -23.11 6.53 19.04
CA GLY A 582 -23.59 7.90 19.17
C GLY A 582 -23.72 8.62 17.85
N ARG A 583 -24.28 7.98 16.80
CA ARG A 583 -24.49 8.52 15.47
C ARG A 583 -25.78 9.33 15.41
N GLN A 584 -25.81 10.40 14.62
CA GLN A 584 -26.98 11.26 14.39
C GLN A 584 -27.75 11.68 15.66
N GLY A 585 -27.01 11.84 16.79
CA GLY A 585 -27.59 12.19 18.08
C GLY A 585 -28.14 11.02 18.89
N ASP A 586 -27.95 9.79 18.48
CA ASP A 586 -28.32 8.62 19.27
C ASP A 586 -27.48 8.53 20.56
N PRO A 587 -28.03 7.95 21.64
CA PRO A 587 -27.26 7.62 22.82
C PRO A 587 -26.21 6.54 22.55
N GLY A 588 -25.18 6.49 23.34
CA GLY A 588 -24.15 5.48 23.31
C GLY A 588 -23.12 5.69 24.38
N VAL A 589 -22.36 4.67 24.67
CA VAL A 589 -21.29 4.70 25.69
C VAL A 589 -20.01 4.17 25.08
N THR A 590 -18.88 4.78 25.40
CA THR A 590 -17.57 4.23 25.03
C THR A 590 -16.65 4.16 26.24
N GLN A 591 -15.93 3.08 26.39
CA GLN A 591 -14.99 2.89 27.50
C GLN A 591 -13.81 2.04 27.07
N PHE A 592 -12.61 2.40 27.53
CA PHE A 592 -11.42 1.59 27.32
C PHE A 592 -11.01 0.87 28.59
N TYR A 593 -10.72 -0.42 28.47
CA TYR A 593 -10.17 -1.29 29.48
C TYR A 593 -8.71 -1.56 29.13
N LEU A 594 -7.78 -1.14 29.97
CA LEU A 594 -6.37 -1.14 29.69
C LEU A 594 -5.61 -1.96 30.74
N SER A 595 -4.43 -2.45 30.39
CA SER A 595 -3.51 -3.08 31.32
C SER A 595 -2.14 -2.42 31.26
N LEU A 596 -1.42 -2.42 32.38
CA LEU A 596 -0.01 -2.00 32.39
C LEU A 596 0.90 -2.94 31.58
N GLU A 597 0.42 -4.15 31.28
CA GLU A 597 1.11 -5.14 30.47
C GLU A 597 0.84 -4.98 28.97
N ASP A 598 -0.09 -4.10 28.56
CA ASP A 598 -0.38 -3.85 27.14
C ASP A 598 0.86 -3.32 26.41
N ASP A 599 1.05 -3.73 25.16
CA ASP A 599 2.27 -3.44 24.38
C ASP A 599 2.61 -1.97 24.29
N LEU A 600 1.62 -1.10 24.07
CA LEU A 600 1.81 0.34 24.03
C LEU A 600 2.43 0.87 25.34
N MET A 601 1.97 0.32 26.49
CA MET A 601 2.49 0.68 27.80
C MET A 601 3.89 0.16 28.04
N ARG A 602 4.12 -1.10 27.67
CA ARG A 602 5.39 -1.79 27.85
C ARG A 602 6.52 -1.17 27.00
N LEU A 603 6.22 -0.85 25.74
CA LEU A 603 7.23 -0.38 24.78
C LEU A 603 7.47 1.15 24.86
N PHE A 604 6.43 1.94 25.09
CA PHE A 604 6.49 3.40 24.98
C PHE A 604 6.16 4.14 26.29
N GLY A 605 5.75 3.44 27.35
CA GLY A 605 5.37 4.04 28.64
C GLY A 605 6.55 4.65 29.43
N GLY A 606 7.75 4.19 29.20
CA GLY A 606 8.99 4.68 29.80
C GLY A 606 9.00 4.65 31.33
N ASN A 607 9.96 5.34 31.97
CA ASN A 607 10.16 5.39 33.43
C ASN A 607 8.93 5.85 34.24
N ARG A 608 7.96 6.51 33.61
CA ARG A 608 6.74 6.97 34.28
C ARG A 608 5.79 5.80 34.55
N MET A 609 5.66 4.88 33.62
CA MET A 609 4.80 3.69 33.79
C MET A 609 5.42 2.73 34.81
N ASP A 610 6.75 2.54 34.81
CA ASP A 610 7.45 1.78 35.85
C ASP A 610 7.22 2.36 37.24
N SER A 611 7.13 3.67 37.35
CA SER A 611 6.85 4.35 38.60
C SER A 611 5.41 4.11 39.05
N ILE A 612 4.45 4.10 38.12
CA ILE A 612 3.04 3.82 38.41
C ILE A 612 2.89 2.33 38.79
N ALA A 613 3.50 1.41 38.09
CA ALA A 613 3.49 -0.01 38.38
C ALA A 613 4.04 -0.28 39.80
N ARG A 614 5.21 0.33 40.15
CA ARG A 614 5.79 0.23 41.50
C ARG A 614 4.93 0.88 42.58
N MET A 615 4.18 1.92 42.29
CA MET A 615 3.25 2.53 43.22
C MET A 615 2.05 1.60 43.48
N MET A 616 1.54 0.95 42.45
CA MET A 616 0.46 -0.05 42.57
C MET A 616 0.90 -1.27 43.40
N GLU A 617 2.11 -1.77 43.17
CA GLU A 617 2.68 -2.88 43.98
C GLU A 617 2.76 -2.55 45.46
N LYS A 618 3.06 -1.29 45.78
CA LYS A 618 3.18 -0.83 47.18
C LYS A 618 1.86 -0.58 47.88
N THR A 619 0.76 -0.44 47.12
CA THR A 619 -0.55 -0.01 47.69
C THR A 619 -1.45 -1.18 48.10
N ASP A 620 -1.00 -2.46 47.92
CA ASP A 620 -1.75 -3.68 48.27
C ASP A 620 -3.18 -3.72 47.71
N MET A 621 -3.35 -3.11 46.50
CA MET A 621 -4.66 -3.05 45.81
C MET A 621 -4.98 -4.44 45.23
N PRO A 622 -6.24 -4.90 45.34
CA PRO A 622 -6.69 -6.11 44.68
C PRO A 622 -6.43 -6.05 43.15
N GLU A 623 -6.08 -7.18 42.53
CA GLU A 623 -5.72 -7.22 41.10
C GLU A 623 -6.91 -6.91 40.19
N ASP A 624 -8.12 -7.13 40.64
CA ASP A 624 -9.39 -6.91 39.98
C ASP A 624 -9.89 -5.45 40.11
N MET A 625 -9.21 -4.61 40.89
CA MET A 625 -9.62 -3.22 41.10
C MET A 625 -8.99 -2.27 40.06
N PRO A 626 -9.79 -1.57 39.24
CA PRO A 626 -9.25 -0.65 38.23
C PRO A 626 -8.78 0.66 38.87
N ILE A 627 -7.76 1.27 38.25
CA ILE A 627 -7.34 2.63 38.56
C ILE A 627 -7.95 3.58 37.55
N GLN A 628 -8.58 4.62 38.05
CA GLN A 628 -8.97 5.79 37.26
C GLN A 628 -8.07 6.96 37.65
N ALA A 629 -7.04 7.20 36.86
CA ALA A 629 -6.12 8.32 37.10
C ALA A 629 -5.86 9.09 35.81
N GLY A 630 -6.35 10.30 35.72
CA GLY A 630 -6.14 11.19 34.57
C GLY A 630 -4.66 11.45 34.23
N MET A 631 -3.75 11.19 35.18
CA MET A 631 -2.30 11.24 34.94
C MET A 631 -1.85 10.08 34.05
N VAL A 632 -2.43 8.90 34.21
CA VAL A 632 -2.10 7.71 33.41
C VAL A 632 -2.64 7.87 31.99
N SER A 633 -3.89 8.32 31.83
CA SER A 633 -4.46 8.61 30.51
C SER A 633 -3.62 9.64 29.71
N LYS A 634 -3.10 10.68 30.39
CA LYS A 634 -2.18 11.63 29.76
C LYS A 634 -0.82 11.03 29.39
N ALA A 635 -0.31 10.08 30.18
CA ALA A 635 0.93 9.39 29.87
C ALA A 635 0.75 8.50 28.63
N ILE A 636 -0.39 7.81 28.53
CA ILE A 636 -0.78 6.99 27.36
C ILE A 636 -0.88 7.86 26.11
N GLU A 637 -1.59 8.98 26.18
CA GLU A 637 -1.71 9.91 25.08
C GLU A 637 -0.34 10.47 24.64
N GLY A 638 0.58 10.65 25.59
CA GLY A 638 1.96 11.02 25.30
C GLY A 638 2.72 9.92 24.54
N ALA A 639 2.54 8.65 24.92
CA ALA A 639 3.11 7.50 24.23
C ALA A 639 2.55 7.38 22.80
N GLN A 640 1.24 7.51 22.61
CA GLN A 640 0.61 7.50 21.29
C GLN A 640 1.18 8.59 20.37
N ARG A 641 1.33 9.83 20.87
CA ARG A 641 1.93 10.93 20.09
C ARG A 641 3.37 10.65 19.69
N GLN A 642 4.14 9.96 20.53
CA GLN A 642 5.50 9.55 20.18
C GLN A 642 5.51 8.52 19.06
N VAL A 643 4.63 7.53 19.11
CA VAL A 643 4.47 6.50 18.08
C VAL A 643 3.99 7.13 16.77
N GLU A 644 2.96 8.00 16.82
CA GLU A 644 2.47 8.76 15.66
C GLU A 644 3.60 9.53 14.98
N SER A 645 4.43 10.24 15.77
CA SER A 645 5.58 10.98 15.23
C SER A 645 6.63 10.08 14.59
N MET A 646 6.89 8.90 15.18
CA MET A 646 7.82 7.90 14.62
C MET A 646 7.30 7.36 13.28
N HIS A 647 6.03 7.02 13.21
CA HIS A 647 5.41 6.55 11.97
C HIS A 647 5.37 7.63 10.88
N PHE A 648 5.09 8.87 11.26
CA PHE A 648 5.18 10.00 10.32
C PHE A 648 6.59 10.16 9.76
N ALA A 649 7.61 10.15 10.63
CA ALA A 649 9.00 10.22 10.18
C ALA A 649 9.38 9.06 9.23
N ALA A 650 8.90 7.85 9.51
CA ALA A 650 9.12 6.70 8.65
C ALA A 650 8.46 6.87 7.27
N ARG A 651 7.18 7.30 7.22
CA ARG A 651 6.48 7.57 5.96
C ARG A 651 7.13 8.70 5.16
N LYS A 652 7.57 9.77 5.85
CA LYS A 652 8.29 10.88 5.23
C LYS A 652 9.61 10.41 4.62
N ASN A 653 10.36 9.58 5.32
CA ASN A 653 11.61 9.01 4.81
C ASN A 653 11.35 8.18 3.53
N VAL A 654 10.36 7.29 3.55
CA VAL A 654 9.98 6.51 2.34
C VAL A 654 9.67 7.44 1.18
N LEU A 655 8.92 8.52 1.41
CA LEU A 655 8.57 9.49 0.39
C LEU A 655 9.81 10.24 -0.14
N GLU A 656 10.71 10.70 0.73
CA GLU A 656 11.90 11.47 0.34
C GLU A 656 12.83 10.65 -0.60
N TYR A 657 12.90 9.33 -0.42
CA TYR A 657 13.59 8.43 -1.34
C TYR A 657 12.80 8.19 -2.64
N ASP A 658 11.48 7.99 -2.55
CA ASP A 658 10.66 7.77 -3.75
C ASP A 658 10.45 9.04 -4.57
N ASP A 659 10.57 10.23 -4.00
CA ASP A 659 10.50 11.49 -4.74
C ASP A 659 11.61 11.58 -5.80
N VAL A 660 12.81 11.02 -5.51
CA VAL A 660 13.90 10.94 -6.49
C VAL A 660 13.50 10.04 -7.65
N MET A 661 12.99 8.84 -7.33
CA MET A 661 12.49 7.90 -8.33
C MET A 661 11.31 8.46 -9.11
N ASN A 662 10.47 9.26 -8.46
CA ASN A 662 9.29 9.83 -9.10
C ASN A 662 9.65 10.87 -10.17
N LEU A 663 10.67 11.68 -9.95
CA LEU A 663 11.16 12.62 -10.97
C LEU A 663 11.63 11.86 -12.22
N GLN A 664 12.38 10.79 -12.02
CA GLN A 664 12.88 9.93 -13.10
C GLN A 664 11.72 9.19 -13.80
N ARG A 665 10.78 8.65 -13.02
CA ARG A 665 9.56 7.98 -13.53
C ARG A 665 8.73 8.89 -14.42
N VAL A 666 8.48 10.12 -13.98
CA VAL A 666 7.73 11.11 -14.75
C VAL A 666 8.45 11.42 -16.07
N ALA A 667 9.76 11.58 -16.07
CA ALA A 667 10.54 11.84 -17.30
C ALA A 667 10.44 10.66 -18.28
N ILE A 668 10.69 9.44 -17.81
CA ILE A 668 10.64 8.22 -18.64
C ILE A 668 9.22 7.93 -19.14
N TYR A 669 8.21 8.02 -18.29
CA TYR A 669 6.82 7.75 -18.69
C TYR A 669 6.27 8.83 -19.63
N SER A 670 6.70 10.10 -19.48
CA SER A 670 6.33 11.17 -20.42
C SER A 670 6.90 10.92 -21.81
N GLU A 671 8.17 10.53 -21.91
CA GLU A 671 8.80 10.20 -23.18
C GLU A 671 8.13 8.97 -23.82
N ARG A 672 7.92 7.92 -23.03
CA ARG A 672 7.23 6.70 -23.44
C ARG A 672 5.83 6.97 -23.99
N ASN A 673 5.04 7.76 -23.28
CA ASN A 673 3.68 8.13 -23.69
C ASN A 673 3.69 9.00 -24.95
N ALA A 674 4.64 9.92 -25.09
CA ALA A 674 4.77 10.72 -26.31
C ALA A 674 5.00 9.83 -27.54
N ILE A 675 5.84 8.81 -27.45
CA ILE A 675 6.08 7.84 -28.52
C ILE A 675 4.81 7.03 -28.83
N LEU A 676 4.12 6.55 -27.79
CA LEU A 676 2.84 5.83 -27.94
C LEU A 676 1.77 6.70 -28.61
N ASP A 677 1.77 8.01 -28.34
CA ASP A 677 0.82 8.98 -28.92
C ASP A 677 1.23 9.44 -30.33
N GLY A 678 2.27 8.82 -30.91
CA GLY A 678 2.69 9.04 -32.30
C GLY A 678 3.67 10.18 -32.49
N LYS A 679 4.48 10.51 -31.45
CA LYS A 679 5.59 11.45 -31.62
C LYS A 679 6.54 10.95 -32.72
N ASP A 680 6.78 11.79 -33.71
CA ASP A 680 7.70 11.50 -34.79
C ASP A 680 9.13 11.43 -34.28
N MET A 681 9.79 10.29 -34.48
CA MET A 681 11.16 10.07 -34.04
C MET A 681 12.17 10.58 -35.09
N ASP A 682 11.75 10.77 -36.37
CA ASP A 682 12.61 11.25 -37.45
C ASP A 682 13.32 12.57 -37.10
N GLU A 683 12.64 13.48 -36.38
CA GLU A 683 13.23 14.76 -35.98
C GLU A 683 14.28 14.62 -34.87
N ARG A 684 14.24 13.53 -34.09
CA ARG A 684 15.14 13.29 -32.95
C ARG A 684 16.34 12.41 -33.27
N ILE A 685 16.25 11.60 -34.32
CA ILE A 685 17.35 10.66 -34.65
C ILE A 685 18.66 11.42 -34.95
N PRO A 686 18.67 12.54 -35.70
CA PRO A 686 19.90 13.31 -35.88
C PRO A 686 20.47 13.84 -34.56
N GLU A 687 19.64 14.33 -33.61
CA GLU A 687 20.09 14.79 -32.31
C GLU A 687 20.72 13.63 -31.51
N ILE A 688 20.08 12.46 -31.51
CA ILE A 688 20.59 11.27 -30.81
C ILE A 688 21.90 10.78 -31.41
N ILE A 689 22.05 10.83 -32.73
CA ILE A 689 23.32 10.53 -33.43
C ILE A 689 24.38 11.52 -32.99
N GLY A 690 24.09 12.82 -33.04
CA GLY A 690 25.04 13.88 -32.68
C GLY A 690 25.53 13.73 -31.25
N ASP A 691 24.62 13.56 -30.27
CA ASP A 691 24.97 13.36 -28.87
C ASP A 691 25.87 12.12 -28.66
N ALA A 692 25.54 11.00 -29.33
CA ALA A 692 26.30 9.75 -29.21
C ALA A 692 27.72 9.89 -29.84
N VAL A 693 27.81 10.57 -30.98
CA VAL A 693 29.08 10.86 -31.68
C VAL A 693 29.93 11.83 -30.87
N GLU A 694 29.35 12.94 -30.39
CA GLU A 694 30.07 13.89 -29.53
C GLU A 694 30.66 13.19 -28.29
N ALA A 695 29.91 12.30 -27.64
CA ALA A 695 30.38 11.58 -26.49
C ALA A 695 31.59 10.69 -26.82
N VAL A 696 31.53 9.86 -27.86
CA VAL A 696 32.64 8.95 -28.22
C VAL A 696 33.86 9.67 -28.72
N VAL A 697 33.69 10.76 -29.52
CA VAL A 697 34.80 11.55 -29.99
C VAL A 697 35.46 12.35 -28.88
N ALA A 698 34.69 12.94 -27.96
CA ALA A 698 35.24 13.67 -26.81
C ALA A 698 36.04 12.78 -25.87
N GLU A 699 35.63 11.51 -25.72
CA GLU A 699 36.32 10.51 -24.88
C GLU A 699 37.63 10.04 -25.51
N ASN A 700 37.64 9.73 -26.81
CA ASN A 700 38.75 9.08 -27.47
C ASN A 700 39.66 10.05 -28.27
N CYS A 701 39.15 11.23 -28.66
CA CYS A 701 39.81 12.26 -29.46
C CYS A 701 39.74 13.64 -28.82
N PRO A 702 40.29 13.84 -27.58
CA PRO A 702 40.12 15.12 -26.87
C PRO A 702 40.88 16.27 -27.60
N ALA A 703 40.25 17.43 -27.76
CA ALA A 703 40.72 18.60 -28.51
C ALA A 703 42.07 19.19 -28.06
N LYS A 704 42.60 18.77 -26.90
CA LYS A 704 43.92 19.22 -26.38
C LYS A 704 45.05 18.25 -26.65
N VAL A 705 44.76 17.14 -27.29
CA VAL A 705 45.70 16.07 -27.61
C VAL A 705 45.93 16.07 -29.09
N PRO A 706 47.19 15.98 -29.63
CA PRO A 706 47.46 15.85 -31.05
C PRO A 706 46.77 14.61 -31.63
N SER A 707 46.36 14.63 -32.88
CA SER A 707 45.64 13.52 -33.52
C SER A 707 46.43 12.23 -33.60
N ASP A 708 47.78 12.31 -33.61
CA ASP A 708 48.65 11.12 -33.53
C ASP A 708 48.48 10.33 -32.22
N ASP A 709 48.00 10.96 -31.16
CA ASP A 709 47.78 10.37 -29.83
C ASP A 709 46.29 10.04 -29.55
N TRP A 710 45.41 10.24 -30.56
CA TRP A 710 43.99 9.85 -30.44
C TRP A 710 43.81 8.33 -30.51
N ASP A 711 42.81 7.81 -29.81
CA ASP A 711 42.41 6.40 -29.94
C ASP A 711 41.43 6.21 -31.11
N ALA A 712 41.95 6.45 -32.32
CA ALA A 712 41.20 6.29 -33.55
C ALA A 712 40.55 4.89 -33.70
N LYS A 713 41.22 3.84 -33.17
CA LYS A 713 40.68 2.48 -33.23
C LYS A 713 39.47 2.30 -32.35
N ALA A 714 39.39 2.98 -31.21
CA ALA A 714 38.20 2.92 -30.36
C ALA A 714 37.00 3.55 -31.08
N VAL A 715 37.19 4.68 -31.82
CA VAL A 715 36.12 5.30 -32.59
C VAL A 715 35.69 4.40 -33.76
N GLU A 716 36.67 3.83 -34.54
CA GLU A 716 36.34 2.88 -35.60
C GLU A 716 35.61 1.63 -35.11
N LEU A 717 36.04 1.08 -33.98
CA LEU A 717 35.38 -0.10 -33.35
C LEU A 717 33.96 0.25 -32.86
N TRP A 718 33.79 1.45 -32.31
CA TRP A 718 32.48 1.94 -31.90
C TRP A 718 31.54 2.09 -33.10
N ALA A 719 32.00 2.70 -34.21
CA ALA A 719 31.25 2.86 -35.45
C ALA A 719 30.86 1.47 -36.03
N ALA A 720 31.78 0.52 -36.02
CA ALA A 720 31.53 -0.86 -36.46
C ALA A 720 30.53 -1.55 -35.54
N ASN A 721 30.60 -1.30 -34.24
CA ASN A 721 29.62 -1.84 -33.27
C ASN A 721 28.24 -1.21 -33.45
N MET A 722 28.13 0.04 -33.83
CA MET A 722 26.87 0.70 -34.10
C MET A 722 26.19 0.22 -35.39
N THR A 723 26.96 0.13 -36.48
CA THR A 723 26.41 -0.15 -37.81
C THR A 723 26.46 -1.63 -38.21
N GLY A 724 27.35 -2.39 -37.62
CA GLY A 724 27.69 -3.75 -38.08
C GLY A 724 28.50 -3.78 -39.35
N ARG A 725 29.18 -2.64 -39.70
CA ARG A 725 30.04 -2.47 -40.88
C ARG A 725 31.44 -2.02 -40.45
N ASP A 726 32.47 -2.47 -41.15
CA ASP A 726 33.87 -2.10 -40.86
C ASP A 726 34.40 -1.13 -41.93
N ASP A 727 33.53 -0.25 -42.45
CA ASP A 727 33.84 0.63 -43.62
C ASP A 727 34.06 2.10 -43.23
N PHE A 728 34.02 2.47 -41.94
CA PHE A 728 34.43 3.81 -41.47
C PHE A 728 35.88 3.77 -40.97
N SER A 729 36.72 4.71 -41.47
CA SER A 729 38.10 4.86 -41.02
C SER A 729 38.42 6.31 -40.71
N VAL A 730 38.95 6.54 -39.50
CA VAL A 730 39.42 7.87 -39.05
C VAL A 730 40.53 8.41 -39.92
N ALA A 731 41.38 7.52 -40.44
CA ALA A 731 42.50 7.89 -41.29
C ALA A 731 42.06 8.43 -42.69
N GLU A 732 40.84 8.17 -43.14
CA GLU A 732 40.26 8.65 -44.39
C GLU A 732 39.58 10.02 -44.23
N VAL A 733 39.38 10.50 -42.98
CA VAL A 733 38.81 11.81 -42.70
C VAL A 733 39.91 12.87 -42.61
N ASP A 734 39.80 13.93 -43.41
CA ASP A 734 40.73 15.07 -43.35
C ASP A 734 40.33 16.04 -42.23
N HIS A 735 40.69 15.67 -41.00
CA HIS A 735 40.24 16.31 -39.74
C HIS A 735 41.15 17.44 -39.25
N ASP A 736 42.31 17.71 -39.87
CA ASP A 736 43.25 18.79 -39.51
C ASP A 736 43.50 18.93 -37.98
N ASP A 737 43.57 17.82 -37.22
CA ASP A 737 43.68 17.77 -35.77
C ASP A 737 42.44 18.37 -35.04
N ASP A 738 41.30 18.55 -35.70
CA ASP A 738 40.07 19.06 -35.10
C ASP A 738 39.05 17.93 -34.84
N PRO A 739 38.74 17.61 -33.59
CA PRO A 739 37.75 16.60 -33.26
C PRO A 739 36.36 16.93 -33.84
N ALA A 740 36.01 18.19 -34.01
CA ALA A 740 34.70 18.58 -34.52
C ALA A 740 34.49 18.12 -35.98
N VAL A 741 35.53 18.15 -36.80
CA VAL A 741 35.49 17.64 -38.18
C VAL A 741 35.32 16.13 -38.21
N LEU A 742 35.95 15.43 -37.28
CA LEU A 742 35.76 13.98 -37.12
C LEU A 742 34.32 13.66 -36.66
N SER A 743 33.77 14.45 -35.75
CA SER A 743 32.36 14.31 -35.34
C SER A 743 31.42 14.49 -36.52
N GLU A 744 31.54 15.58 -37.28
CA GLU A 744 30.71 15.83 -38.46
C GLU A 744 30.80 14.69 -39.50
N ALA A 745 32.00 14.15 -39.72
CA ALA A 745 32.17 13.01 -40.65
C ALA A 745 31.53 11.72 -40.14
N LEU A 746 31.65 11.44 -38.85
CA LEU A 746 31.04 10.25 -38.23
C LEU A 746 29.52 10.38 -38.18
N GLU A 747 28.99 11.55 -37.86
CA GLU A 747 27.54 11.84 -37.92
C GLU A 747 26.99 11.60 -39.33
N ALA A 748 27.61 12.21 -40.34
CA ALA A 748 27.20 12.02 -41.74
C ALA A 748 27.23 10.54 -42.15
N TYR A 749 28.21 9.77 -41.68
CA TYR A 749 28.30 8.33 -41.94
C TYR A 749 27.13 7.58 -41.31
N LEU A 750 26.79 7.85 -40.06
CA LEU A 750 25.68 7.17 -39.37
C LEU A 750 24.32 7.56 -39.97
N GLU A 751 24.16 8.83 -40.36
CA GLU A 751 22.96 9.32 -41.08
C GLU A 751 22.78 8.64 -42.43
N ASP A 752 23.87 8.46 -43.22
CA ASP A 752 23.82 7.74 -44.49
C ASP A 752 23.42 6.27 -44.29
N VAL A 753 23.96 5.60 -43.27
CA VAL A 753 23.56 4.24 -42.92
C VAL A 753 22.08 4.16 -42.54
N PHE A 754 21.58 5.13 -41.77
CA PHE A 754 20.17 5.22 -41.38
C PHE A 754 19.28 5.46 -42.63
N ALA A 755 19.61 6.44 -43.47
CA ALA A 755 18.88 6.74 -44.70
C ALA A 755 18.82 5.53 -45.65
N SER A 756 19.94 4.81 -45.81
CA SER A 756 20.01 3.58 -46.61
C SER A 756 19.09 2.49 -46.06
N LYS A 757 18.99 2.36 -44.74
CA LYS A 757 18.04 1.42 -44.08
C LYS A 757 16.58 1.83 -44.31
N SER A 758 16.28 3.12 -44.14
CA SER A 758 14.94 3.67 -44.35
C SER A 758 14.47 3.44 -45.79
N GLU A 759 15.36 3.62 -46.77
CA GLU A 759 15.06 3.34 -48.18
C GLU A 759 14.80 1.86 -48.45
N GLN A 760 15.58 0.95 -47.79
CA GLN A 760 15.44 -0.49 -47.96
C GLN A 760 14.11 -1.01 -47.38
N LEU A 761 13.64 -0.50 -46.27
CA LEU A 761 12.45 -0.95 -45.53
C LEU A 761 11.18 -0.23 -45.99
N GLY A 762 11.33 0.98 -46.48
CA GLY A 762 10.24 1.92 -46.78
C GLY A 762 9.82 2.71 -45.54
N GLU A 763 9.61 4.01 -45.76
CA GLU A 763 9.32 4.99 -44.70
C GLU A 763 8.22 4.56 -43.68
N PRO A 764 7.06 3.99 -44.08
CA PRO A 764 6.03 3.61 -43.13
C PRO A 764 6.43 2.49 -42.17
N VAL A 765 7.25 1.53 -42.66
CA VAL A 765 7.75 0.40 -41.86
C VAL A 765 8.84 0.91 -40.91
N MET A 766 9.71 1.81 -41.40
CA MET A 766 10.77 2.38 -40.58
C MET A 766 10.20 3.17 -39.40
N LYS A 767 9.25 4.08 -39.63
CA LYS A 767 8.58 4.85 -38.57
C LYS A 767 7.92 3.96 -37.51
N MET A 768 7.30 2.87 -37.95
CA MET A 768 6.72 1.91 -37.00
C MET A 768 7.81 1.24 -36.14
N LEU A 769 8.93 0.83 -36.76
CA LEU A 769 10.03 0.17 -36.07
C LEU A 769 10.77 1.11 -35.12
N GLU A 770 10.97 2.36 -35.49
CA GLU A 770 11.56 3.40 -34.65
C GLU A 770 10.82 3.51 -33.30
N GLY A 771 9.50 3.66 -33.33
CA GLY A 771 8.69 3.73 -32.15
C GLY A 771 8.74 2.45 -31.32
N GLN A 772 8.63 1.27 -31.97
CA GLN A 772 8.65 -0.02 -31.25
C GLN A 772 10.02 -0.32 -30.62
N VAL A 773 11.11 -0.04 -31.35
CA VAL A 773 12.47 -0.23 -30.82
C VAL A 773 12.70 0.69 -29.63
N MET A 774 12.30 1.97 -29.73
CA MET A 774 12.48 2.93 -28.65
C MET A 774 11.70 2.54 -27.41
N LEU A 775 10.43 2.17 -27.56
CA LEU A 775 9.62 1.67 -26.42
C LEU A 775 10.29 0.48 -25.75
N ARG A 776 10.83 -0.46 -26.52
CA ARG A 776 11.51 -1.63 -25.97
C ARG A 776 12.79 -1.26 -25.22
N MET A 777 13.58 -0.31 -25.74
CA MET A 777 14.80 0.17 -25.06
C MET A 777 14.45 0.88 -23.75
N ILE A 778 13.43 1.76 -23.78
CA ILE A 778 12.92 2.41 -22.58
C ILE A 778 12.54 1.36 -21.53
N ASP A 779 11.68 0.40 -21.87
CA ASP A 779 11.18 -0.60 -20.94
C ASP A 779 12.32 -1.45 -20.36
N THR A 780 13.24 -1.92 -21.20
CA THR A 780 14.36 -2.77 -20.77
C THR A 780 15.30 -2.01 -19.83
N ARG A 781 15.71 -0.80 -20.19
CA ARG A 781 16.65 0.01 -19.39
C ARG A 781 15.99 0.52 -18.11
N TRP A 782 14.72 0.89 -18.16
CA TRP A 782 13.99 1.33 -16.97
C TRP A 782 13.83 0.22 -15.95
N MET A 783 13.49 -1.00 -16.36
CA MET A 783 13.39 -2.15 -15.44
C MET A 783 14.75 -2.47 -14.79
N ALA A 784 15.84 -2.41 -15.56
CA ALA A 784 17.18 -2.60 -15.00
C ALA A 784 17.53 -1.50 -13.98
N HIS A 785 17.19 -0.24 -14.30
CA HIS A 785 17.42 0.89 -13.42
C HIS A 785 16.63 0.81 -12.11
N LEU A 786 15.36 0.35 -12.15
CA LEU A 786 14.59 0.12 -10.93
C LEU A 786 15.31 -0.85 -9.98
N GLN A 787 15.88 -1.90 -10.53
CA GLN A 787 16.64 -2.87 -9.75
C GLN A 787 17.95 -2.28 -9.18
N GLU A 788 18.68 -1.52 -9.99
CA GLU A 788 19.89 -0.80 -9.55
C GLU A 788 19.57 0.17 -8.39
N MET A 789 18.46 0.91 -8.51
CA MET A 789 18.01 1.84 -7.47
C MET A 789 17.55 1.14 -6.19
N ASP A 790 16.96 -0.05 -6.28
CA ASP A 790 16.63 -0.86 -5.12
C ASP A 790 17.90 -1.30 -4.38
N TYR A 791 18.95 -1.74 -5.09
CA TYR A 791 20.26 -2.05 -4.50
C TYR A 791 20.94 -0.83 -3.88
N LEU A 792 20.93 0.31 -4.58
CA LEU A 792 21.48 1.56 -4.07
C LEU A 792 20.80 1.95 -2.75
N LYS A 793 19.47 1.89 -2.71
CA LYS A 793 18.69 2.20 -1.51
C LYS A 793 19.00 1.28 -0.34
N ALA A 794 19.19 -0.02 -0.58
CA ALA A 794 19.56 -0.98 0.46
C ALA A 794 20.94 -0.70 1.05
N GLY A 795 21.90 -0.28 0.21
CA GLY A 795 23.30 -0.05 0.62
C GLY A 795 23.60 1.35 1.16
N ILE A 796 22.80 2.36 0.79
CA ILE A 796 23.12 3.78 1.03
C ILE A 796 23.20 4.15 2.53
N GLY A 797 22.45 3.43 3.38
CA GLY A 797 22.48 3.63 4.83
C GLY A 797 23.86 3.48 5.46
N LEU A 798 24.74 2.69 4.84
CA LEU A 798 26.11 2.48 5.30
C LEU A 798 26.98 3.73 5.17
N ARG A 799 26.60 4.67 4.29
CA ARG A 799 27.32 5.96 4.11
C ARG A 799 27.25 6.85 5.35
N ALA A 800 26.25 6.64 6.22
CA ALA A 800 26.15 7.34 7.50
C ALA A 800 27.36 7.10 8.42
N PHE A 801 28.02 5.96 8.33
CA PHE A 801 29.26 5.69 9.09
C PHE A 801 30.41 6.59 8.65
N GLY A 802 30.39 7.07 7.40
CA GLY A 802 31.34 8.05 6.87
C GLY A 802 30.95 9.52 7.13
N GLN A 803 29.99 9.78 8.04
CA GLN A 803 29.45 11.11 8.35
C GLN A 803 28.84 11.85 7.13
N ARG A 804 28.38 11.11 6.12
CA ARG A 804 27.66 11.64 4.99
C ARG A 804 26.16 11.43 5.19
N ASP A 805 25.37 12.39 4.73
CA ASP A 805 23.90 12.25 4.75
C ASP A 805 23.48 11.22 3.68
N PRO A 806 22.88 10.08 4.08
CA PRO A 806 22.49 9.04 3.14
C PRO A 806 21.54 9.51 2.04
N LEU A 807 20.62 10.44 2.34
CA LEU A 807 19.67 10.95 1.37
C LEU A 807 20.35 11.84 0.30
N VAL A 808 21.35 12.63 0.71
CA VAL A 808 22.11 13.47 -0.23
C VAL A 808 22.96 12.60 -1.15
N GLU A 809 23.64 11.59 -0.59
CA GLU A 809 24.42 10.64 -1.39
C GLU A 809 23.52 9.84 -2.34
N TYR A 810 22.34 9.39 -1.86
CA TYR A 810 21.36 8.72 -2.71
C TYR A 810 20.92 9.59 -3.89
N LYS A 811 20.62 10.88 -3.67
CA LYS A 811 20.25 11.81 -4.75
C LYS A 811 21.33 11.96 -5.79
N ASN A 812 22.60 12.07 -5.37
CA ASN A 812 23.73 12.22 -6.28
C ASN A 812 23.98 10.95 -7.10
N GLU A 813 24.01 9.79 -6.43
CA GLU A 813 24.24 8.51 -7.11
C GLU A 813 23.06 8.17 -8.04
N ALA A 814 21.82 8.42 -7.61
CA ALA A 814 20.62 8.25 -8.43
C ALA A 814 20.60 9.15 -9.69
N TYR A 815 21.10 10.40 -9.57
CA TYR A 815 21.22 11.29 -10.72
C TYR A 815 22.21 10.75 -11.73
N ASN A 816 23.38 10.30 -11.29
CA ASN A 816 24.40 9.72 -12.17
C ASN A 816 23.89 8.43 -12.85
N ALA A 817 23.26 7.55 -12.08
CA ALA A 817 22.65 6.33 -12.61
C ALA A 817 21.59 6.63 -13.68
N PHE A 818 20.78 7.67 -13.48
CA PHE A 818 19.77 8.09 -14.46
C PHE A 818 20.37 8.68 -15.72
N GLN A 819 21.46 9.46 -15.62
CA GLN A 819 22.20 9.93 -16.80
C GLN A 819 22.79 8.75 -17.59
N ASN A 820 23.36 7.77 -16.91
CA ASN A 820 23.88 6.57 -17.56
C ASN A 820 22.76 5.75 -18.22
N LEU A 821 21.59 5.67 -17.60
CA LEU A 821 20.39 5.03 -18.17
C LEU A 821 20.01 5.72 -19.49
N THR A 822 19.88 7.05 -19.50
CA THR A 822 19.42 7.79 -20.69
C THR A 822 20.45 7.70 -21.83
N ALA A 823 21.72 7.86 -21.53
CA ALA A 823 22.79 7.72 -22.54
C ALA A 823 22.83 6.29 -23.14
N GLY A 824 22.84 5.27 -22.27
CA GLY A 824 22.83 3.87 -22.71
C GLY A 824 21.56 3.45 -23.46
N MET A 825 20.41 4.05 -23.13
CA MET A 825 19.14 3.81 -23.81
C MET A 825 19.18 4.30 -25.26
N TYR A 826 19.69 5.51 -25.50
CA TYR A 826 19.81 6.06 -26.84
C TYR A 826 20.89 5.33 -27.65
N GLU A 827 22.00 4.95 -27.03
CA GLU A 827 23.05 4.14 -27.68
C GLU A 827 22.50 2.77 -28.13
N ASP A 828 21.79 2.05 -27.25
CA ASP A 828 21.18 0.76 -27.59
C ASP A 828 20.10 0.91 -28.68
N TYR A 829 19.36 2.02 -28.65
CA TYR A 829 18.37 2.34 -29.66
C TYR A 829 19.03 2.49 -31.05
N LEU A 830 20.03 3.34 -31.16
CA LEU A 830 20.78 3.54 -32.41
C LEU A 830 21.41 2.25 -32.90
N ARG A 831 22.11 1.52 -32.03
CA ARG A 831 22.74 0.25 -32.35
C ARG A 831 21.73 -0.76 -32.90
N THR A 832 20.56 -0.85 -32.29
CA THR A 832 19.51 -1.76 -32.72
C THR A 832 18.95 -1.32 -34.07
N LEU A 833 18.66 -0.06 -34.26
CA LEU A 833 18.06 0.51 -35.44
C LEU A 833 18.98 0.40 -36.67
N LEU A 834 20.26 0.76 -36.52
CA LEU A 834 21.27 0.73 -37.60
C LEU A 834 21.63 -0.73 -37.99
N ARG A 835 21.45 -1.72 -37.09
CA ARG A 835 21.71 -3.13 -37.33
C ARG A 835 20.51 -3.93 -37.80
N LEU A 836 19.32 -3.36 -37.85
CA LEU A 836 18.12 -4.07 -38.28
C LEU A 836 18.32 -4.78 -39.60
N GLN A 837 18.09 -6.10 -39.63
CA GLN A 837 18.03 -6.93 -40.82
C GLN A 837 16.64 -7.54 -40.93
N VAL A 838 15.86 -7.13 -41.92
CA VAL A 838 14.54 -7.70 -42.15
C VAL A 838 14.67 -8.85 -43.12
N ALA A 839 14.47 -10.06 -42.65
CA ALA A 839 14.29 -11.23 -43.47
C ALA A 839 12.85 -11.21 -44.00
N VAL A 840 12.69 -10.83 -45.30
CA VAL A 840 11.39 -10.94 -45.96
C VAL A 840 11.05 -12.42 -46.14
N LYS A 841 10.35 -13.03 -45.18
CA LYS A 841 9.62 -14.27 -45.43
C LYS A 841 8.39 -13.93 -46.28
N GLN A 842 8.34 -14.44 -47.49
CA GLN A 842 7.15 -14.41 -48.36
C GLN A 842 6.05 -15.37 -47.86
N GLU A 843 5.66 -15.27 -46.64
CA GLU A 843 4.39 -15.81 -46.08
C GLU A 843 3.85 -14.70 -45.22
N GLN A 844 2.54 -14.43 -45.30
CA GLN A 844 1.87 -13.42 -44.50
C GLN A 844 2.35 -13.53 -43.05
N PRO A 845 2.95 -12.52 -42.45
CA PRO A 845 3.31 -12.61 -41.06
C PRO A 845 2.01 -12.68 -40.28
N ALA A 846 1.75 -13.77 -39.60
CA ALA A 846 1.11 -13.67 -38.33
C ALA A 846 1.95 -12.63 -37.57
N LEU A 847 1.37 -11.47 -37.32
CA LEU A 847 1.95 -10.42 -36.48
C LEU A 847 2.59 -11.13 -35.30
N ALA A 848 3.89 -11.07 -35.17
CA ALA A 848 4.55 -11.52 -33.96
C ALA A 848 3.82 -10.80 -32.83
N GLU A 849 3.16 -11.56 -31.98
CA GLU A 849 2.48 -11.02 -30.82
C GLU A 849 3.53 -10.23 -30.05
N ASP A 850 3.36 -8.93 -30.05
CA ASP A 850 4.22 -7.98 -29.36
C ASP A 850 3.96 -8.24 -27.86
N LYS A 851 4.82 -9.05 -27.25
CA LYS A 851 4.65 -9.46 -25.87
C LYS A 851 4.97 -8.29 -24.96
N SER A 852 3.94 -7.75 -24.35
CA SER A 852 4.08 -6.83 -23.22
C SER A 852 4.88 -7.49 -22.10
N PRO A 853 5.66 -6.73 -21.31
CA PRO A 853 6.24 -7.24 -20.05
C PRO A 853 5.21 -7.88 -19.11
N LEU A 854 3.92 -7.58 -19.31
CA LEU A 854 2.80 -8.14 -18.55
C LEU A 854 2.30 -9.51 -19.05
N ASP A 855 2.76 -10.00 -20.21
CA ASP A 855 2.34 -11.31 -20.77
C ASP A 855 2.96 -12.50 -20.04
N GLY A 856 3.91 -12.26 -19.13
CA GLY A 856 4.49 -13.24 -18.22
C GLY A 856 3.64 -13.47 -16.96
N LYS A 857 4.07 -14.39 -16.10
CA LYS A 857 3.52 -14.50 -14.74
C LYS A 857 3.97 -13.28 -13.94
N VAL A 858 3.09 -12.31 -13.77
CA VAL A 858 3.31 -11.13 -12.93
C VAL A 858 2.69 -11.33 -11.56
N SER A 859 3.32 -10.79 -10.53
CA SER A 859 2.80 -10.69 -9.18
C SER A 859 2.59 -9.22 -8.81
N TYR A 860 1.56 -8.97 -8.04
CA TYR A 860 1.20 -7.64 -7.57
C TYR A 860 1.41 -7.57 -6.06
N SER A 861 2.03 -6.51 -5.57
CA SER A 861 2.17 -6.25 -4.14
C SER A 861 1.58 -4.89 -3.81
N SER A 862 0.58 -4.88 -2.95
CA SER A 862 -0.05 -3.67 -2.44
C SER A 862 0.16 -3.55 -0.93
N PRO A 863 -0.01 -2.34 -0.37
CA PRO A 863 0.03 -2.12 1.08
C PRO A 863 -0.94 -3.02 1.86
N GLU A 864 -2.11 -3.30 1.31
CA GLU A 864 -3.12 -4.18 1.88
C GLU A 864 -2.61 -5.62 1.99
N GLN A 865 -1.92 -6.13 0.94
CA GLN A 865 -1.29 -7.45 0.95
C GLN A 865 -0.08 -7.51 1.89
N ALA A 866 0.65 -6.42 2.07
CA ALA A 866 1.76 -6.33 3.01
C ALA A 866 1.27 -6.37 4.47
N LEU A 867 0.13 -5.73 4.78
CA LEU A 867 -0.54 -5.83 6.08
C LEU A 867 -1.07 -7.24 6.37
N GLU A 868 -1.51 -7.97 5.35
CA GLU A 868 -1.88 -9.39 5.47
C GLU A 868 -0.69 -10.31 5.73
N GLN A 869 0.51 -9.93 5.30
CA GLN A 869 1.74 -10.71 5.47
C GLN A 869 2.43 -10.47 6.81
N THR A 870 2.23 -9.33 7.47
CA THR A 870 2.78 -9.03 8.80
C THR A 870 1.93 -9.64 9.90
N GLY A 871 2.18 -10.91 10.24
CA GLY A 871 1.67 -11.57 11.46
C GLY A 871 0.21 -12.05 11.44
N VAL A 872 -0.67 -11.41 10.72
CA VAL A 872 -2.10 -11.75 10.65
C VAL A 872 -2.41 -12.71 9.49
N GLY A 873 -1.63 -12.65 8.40
CA GLY A 873 -1.83 -13.48 7.20
C GLY A 873 -1.26 -14.90 7.28
N ALA A 874 -0.20 -15.12 8.07
CA ALA A 874 0.44 -16.45 8.16
C ALA A 874 -0.44 -17.50 8.88
N ALA A 875 -1.24 -17.08 9.85
CA ALA A 875 -2.23 -17.96 10.50
C ALA A 875 -3.42 -18.34 9.58
N ARG A 876 -3.62 -17.55 8.52
CA ARG A 876 -4.76 -17.69 7.59
C ARG A 876 -4.64 -18.88 6.62
N LYS A 877 -3.43 -19.20 6.15
CA LYS A 877 -3.24 -20.29 5.16
C LYS A 877 -3.32 -21.70 5.75
N GLN A 878 -3.06 -21.88 7.05
CA GLN A 878 -3.15 -23.18 7.70
C GLN A 878 -4.58 -23.67 7.94
N ALA A 879 -5.58 -22.80 7.98
CA ALA A 879 -6.96 -23.16 8.21
C ALA A 879 -7.74 -23.59 6.95
N ALA A 880 -7.22 -23.31 5.76
CA ALA A 880 -7.90 -23.56 4.48
C ALA A 880 -7.53 -24.89 3.80
N ALA A 881 -6.57 -25.65 4.35
CA ALA A 881 -6.07 -26.90 3.74
C ALA A 881 -6.34 -28.12 4.65
N SER A 882 -7.59 -28.38 5.03
CA SER A 882 -7.96 -29.66 5.63
C SER A 882 -9.11 -30.29 4.86
N PRO A 883 -8.85 -31.35 4.05
CA PRO A 883 -9.93 -32.19 3.57
C PRO A 883 -10.38 -33.12 4.69
N SER A 884 -11.69 -33.25 4.81
CA SER A 884 -12.38 -34.18 5.67
C SER A 884 -11.94 -35.62 5.44
N GLY A 885 -11.39 -36.27 6.46
CA GLY A 885 -11.06 -37.68 6.42
C GLY A 885 -10.29 -38.08 7.67
N ALA A 886 -10.98 -38.52 8.71
CA ALA A 886 -10.36 -39.02 9.91
C ALA A 886 -9.67 -40.37 9.68
N PRO A 887 -8.48 -40.56 10.21
CA PRO A 887 -8.14 -41.81 10.87
C PRO A 887 -7.57 -41.61 12.28
N ALA A 888 -7.72 -42.69 13.05
CA ALA A 888 -7.52 -42.83 14.49
C ALA A 888 -6.17 -42.32 15.01
N ALA A 889 -6.21 -41.81 16.25
CA ALA A 889 -5.09 -41.30 17.02
C ALA A 889 -4.04 -42.39 17.38
N PRO A 890 -2.72 -42.07 17.26
CA PRO A 890 -1.70 -42.83 17.95
C PRO A 890 -1.45 -42.27 19.37
N PRO A 891 -0.86 -43.05 20.27
CA PRO A 891 -0.83 -42.76 21.70
C PRO A 891 0.20 -41.65 22.03
N LYS A 892 -0.15 -40.83 23.03
CA LYS A 892 0.68 -39.76 23.61
C LYS A 892 2.03 -40.26 24.14
N PRO A 893 3.16 -39.61 23.82
CA PRO A 893 4.37 -39.75 24.61
C PRO A 893 4.26 -38.98 25.93
N ALA A 894 4.79 -39.56 27.00
CA ALA A 894 4.79 -38.99 28.33
C ALA A 894 5.61 -37.70 28.42
N ALA A 895 5.10 -36.74 29.15
CA ALA A 895 5.75 -35.46 29.43
C ALA A 895 7.10 -35.66 30.14
N ALA A 896 8.16 -35.12 29.50
CA ALA A 896 9.47 -34.97 30.15
C ALA A 896 9.39 -33.84 31.19
N LYS A 897 9.79 -34.14 32.39
CA LYS A 897 9.91 -33.16 33.51
C LYS A 897 11.06 -32.19 33.22
N PRO A 898 10.97 -30.91 33.62
CA PRO A 898 12.08 -29.97 33.44
C PRO A 898 13.30 -30.44 34.25
N GLN A 899 14.45 -30.52 33.62
CA GLN A 899 15.73 -30.77 34.26
C GLN A 899 16.18 -29.52 35.01
N THR A 900 16.20 -29.61 36.33
CA THR A 900 16.86 -28.64 37.20
C THR A 900 18.34 -28.88 37.14
N TYR A 901 19.11 -27.88 36.68
CA TYR A 901 20.56 -27.88 36.74
C TYR A 901 20.98 -27.79 38.24
N THR A 902 21.45 -28.85 38.80
CA THR A 902 22.13 -28.82 40.08
C THR A 902 23.64 -28.61 39.85
N LYS A 903 24.20 -27.54 40.41
CA LYS A 903 25.64 -27.29 40.44
C LYS A 903 26.33 -28.49 41.05
N ASP A 904 27.46 -28.89 40.46
CA ASP A 904 28.29 -29.98 40.92
C ASP A 904 28.77 -29.70 42.33
N LYS A 905 28.69 -30.65 43.24
CA LYS A 905 29.04 -30.50 44.64
C LYS A 905 30.56 -30.36 44.89
N ASP A 906 31.37 -30.61 43.87
CA ASP A 906 32.81 -30.55 43.91
C ASP A 906 33.43 -29.26 43.32
N ASP A 907 32.57 -28.29 42.90
CA ASP A 907 33.06 -26.99 42.44
C ASP A 907 33.41 -26.09 43.64
N PRO A 908 34.69 -25.70 43.80
CA PRO A 908 35.12 -24.87 44.92
C PRO A 908 34.44 -23.50 44.98
N PHE A 909 33.71 -23.11 43.95
CA PHE A 909 32.99 -21.84 43.83
C PHE A 909 31.48 -21.99 43.88
N ALA A 910 30.92 -23.18 44.14
CA ALA A 910 29.48 -23.47 44.12
C ALA A 910 28.63 -22.59 45.04
N ASN A 911 29.21 -22.12 46.14
CA ASN A 911 28.55 -21.34 47.17
C ASN A 911 28.91 -19.84 47.19
N VAL A 912 29.63 -19.34 46.16
CA VAL A 912 30.06 -17.93 46.12
C VAL A 912 29.01 -17.10 45.40
N GLY A 913 28.49 -16.07 46.09
CA GLY A 913 27.56 -15.13 45.51
C GLY A 913 28.20 -14.27 44.42
N ARG A 914 27.44 -13.96 43.37
CA ARG A 914 27.90 -13.26 42.15
C ARG A 914 28.60 -11.91 42.42
N ASN A 915 28.25 -11.26 43.55
CA ASN A 915 28.81 -9.97 43.99
C ASN A 915 29.82 -10.06 45.12
N GLU A 916 30.15 -11.27 45.64
CA GLU A 916 31.13 -11.49 46.70
C GLU A 916 32.54 -11.48 46.15
N PRO A 917 33.55 -11.19 46.98
CA PRO A 917 34.94 -11.27 46.58
C PRO A 917 35.29 -12.68 46.14
N CYS A 918 36.00 -12.80 45.02
CA CYS A 918 36.37 -14.11 44.49
C CYS A 918 37.38 -14.82 45.44
N PRO A 919 37.10 -16.07 45.84
CA PRO A 919 37.98 -16.79 46.79
C PRO A 919 39.40 -17.07 46.23
N CYS A 920 39.66 -16.81 44.96
CA CYS A 920 41.01 -16.99 44.35
C CYS A 920 42.05 -15.95 44.81
N GLY A 921 41.69 -15.00 45.68
CA GLY A 921 42.62 -13.99 46.23
C GLY A 921 42.91 -12.81 45.29
N SER A 922 42.18 -12.68 44.12
CA SER A 922 42.39 -11.60 43.15
C SER A 922 41.87 -10.23 43.57
N GLY A 923 41.13 -10.13 44.68
CA GLY A 923 40.49 -8.90 45.15
C GLY A 923 39.28 -8.43 44.29
N LEU A 924 38.97 -9.16 43.24
CA LEU A 924 37.84 -8.85 42.34
C LEU A 924 36.56 -9.57 42.76
N LYS A 925 35.39 -9.01 42.46
CA LYS A 925 34.11 -9.68 42.65
C LYS A 925 34.00 -10.93 41.76
N TYR A 926 33.35 -11.99 42.23
CA TYR A 926 33.24 -13.28 41.55
C TYR A 926 32.81 -13.14 40.08
N LYS A 927 31.79 -12.34 39.79
CA LYS A 927 31.30 -12.03 38.42
C LYS A 927 32.34 -11.32 37.52
N LYS A 928 33.42 -10.80 38.06
CA LYS A 928 34.49 -10.13 37.31
C LYS A 928 35.78 -10.95 37.29
N CYS A 929 35.75 -12.16 37.83
CA CYS A 929 36.86 -13.08 37.94
C CYS A 929 36.43 -14.46 37.42
N HIS A 930 36.29 -15.50 38.25
CA HIS A 930 35.95 -16.86 37.84
C HIS A 930 34.44 -17.06 37.48
N GLY A 931 33.60 -16.14 37.81
CA GLY A 931 32.18 -16.11 37.40
C GLY A 931 31.89 -15.18 36.23
N ARG A 932 32.90 -14.91 35.38
CA ARG A 932 32.74 -14.02 34.22
C ARG A 932 31.97 -14.68 33.05
N ASP A 933 32.11 -15.99 32.96
CA ASP A 933 31.51 -16.79 31.85
C ASP A 933 30.34 -17.66 32.33
N GLN A 934 29.75 -17.33 33.50
CA GLN A 934 28.53 -17.99 34.07
C GLN A 934 27.31 -17.05 34.12
#